data_f7c20477d29a7ff2c90a56454eed113b
#
_entry.id   f7c20477d29a7ff2c90a56454eed113b
#
_cell.length_a   1.000
_cell.length_b   1.000
_cell.length_c   1.000
_cell.angle_alpha   90.00
_cell.angle_beta   90.00
_cell.angle_gamma   90.00
#
_symmetry.space_group_name_H-M   'P 1'
#
loop_
_entity.id
_entity.type
_entity.pdbx_description
1 polymer ?
#
loop_
_entity_poly.entity_id
_entity_poly.type
_entity_poly.pdbx_seq_one_letter_code
_entity_poly.pdbx_strand_id
1 'polypeptide(L)'
;MQLEELESQFGDHEQFLGDILAKREELLETFEAHKQTLLDERQRKAQGLLDAARRILDSLQRRTARFTQAEELNAFFAADPLILKLRELAERLRELKDSVKADDVEARLKAARDQAVRALRDKSELFEEGGDVIRLGPRHRFSVNTQELDLTLMPRGDALYLHLTGTDFLEPLQDPRLDELREFWQVNLESESETLYRAEYLAGEVLAAADAGRDGFSLERLQALLAQPDELARAIRDFAAPRYKEGYEKGIHDHDAAAILVRLLPLRESAGLLRYAPSARAFASLFWSRRREEREVAGWPERARSSRSIQQMFGRDDGLLALRGEVAAAMRALLAEQPIALDPQHIDEAAEYLVWELSAERPEFTFSKYARQLQEGLKLRLQGARLWDDYRQTLERLGERPAAQWELAGNWLRGLCGDAEFQPLAAYLDEAVALSLLDEEMPRRITEVDLRFQVDGLMGEHPRIVERGLALAVDDFFGRLRRHRQQFLPGLRRYQALRQEIVEREREALRLAEFKPRPLSSFVRNKLINDVYLGVIGDNLAKQMGTVGENKRTDLMGLLMLISPPGYGKTTLMEYVAHRLGLIFMKINGPALGHEVRSLDPGQAPDATSRQELEKLNLALEMGNNVMLYVDDIQHTHPEFLQKFISLCDGTRRVEGVWKGRTKTYDMRGRKFCVVMAGNPYTESGEVFRIPDMLANRADIYNLGDTLSGMQEAFSLSYIENALTSNPVLAPLATRDMADVYRFVAKAEGKPFSSNELVHGYSGAEINEISSTLQRLMQVRDVVLKVNQQYIASAAQADQYRSEPPFKLQGSYRNMNKMAEKISAVMNDAELLQLIADHYQGESQLLTTGAEENLLKLAELRGNQSPEQAERWAQIKRDFLRNKSMGGSDADVGGRLVAQLNDLVESVRGLAREPQPVQPAPWDELLAGLRQLGQGAPALNVEVTAPAQPGVQQVLESLAACLQDSFLPLIKVMDRKIDVDLRTHNRINEISSRLDELGRLLGGEQRPLENDQP
;
A
#
# COMPACT_ATOMS: atom_id res chain seq x y z
N MET A 1 -30.10 -44.83 28.24
CA MET A 1 -31.02 -46.01 28.24
C MET A 1 -30.46 -47.19 29.08
N GLN A 2 -29.41 -47.95 28.68
CA GLN A 2 -28.89 -49.08 29.47
C GLN A 2 -28.45 -48.70 30.90
N LEU A 3 -27.79 -47.57 31.08
CA LEU A 3 -27.38 -47.09 32.41
C LEU A 3 -28.55 -46.55 33.22
N GLU A 4 -29.57 -45.96 32.64
CA GLU A 4 -30.83 -45.59 33.28
C GLU A 4 -31.65 -46.79 33.70
N GLU A 5 -31.60 -47.86 32.92
CA GLU A 5 -32.25 -49.14 33.26
C GLU A 5 -31.53 -49.81 34.45
N LEU A 6 -30.20 -49.80 34.49
CA LEU A 6 -29.39 -50.25 35.61
C LEU A 6 -29.60 -49.37 36.85
N GLU A 7 -29.70 -48.07 36.72
CA GLU A 7 -30.00 -47.13 37.81
C GLU A 7 -31.38 -47.42 38.42
N SER A 8 -32.39 -47.72 37.58
CA SER A 8 -33.71 -48.14 38.05
C SER A 8 -33.70 -49.50 38.68
N GLN A 9 -32.92 -50.51 38.26
CA GLN A 9 -32.85 -51.84 38.82
C GLN A 9 -32.05 -51.91 40.12
N PHE A 10 -31.06 -51.08 40.32
CA PHE A 10 -30.12 -51.10 41.44
C PHE A 10 -30.22 -49.89 42.35
N GLY A 11 -31.30 -49.08 42.22
CA GLY A 11 -31.52 -47.84 42.97
C GLY A 11 -31.56 -47.99 44.50
N ASP A 12 -31.92 -49.17 45.00
CA ASP A 12 -31.97 -49.49 46.44
C ASP A 12 -30.60 -49.92 47.01
N HIS A 13 -29.54 -50.03 46.15
CA HIS A 13 -28.21 -50.48 46.55
C HIS A 13 -27.17 -49.36 46.40
N GLU A 14 -26.93 -48.59 47.48
CA GLU A 14 -26.01 -47.43 47.47
C GLU A 14 -24.60 -47.73 46.93
N GLN A 15 -24.09 -48.97 47.10
CA GLN A 15 -22.76 -49.35 46.63
C GLN A 15 -22.61 -49.39 45.10
N PHE A 16 -23.68 -49.74 44.38
CA PHE A 16 -23.68 -49.81 42.92
C PHE A 16 -24.17 -48.51 42.27
N LEU A 17 -25.00 -47.75 42.96
CA LEU A 17 -25.55 -46.49 42.49
C LEU A 17 -24.41 -45.49 42.23
N GLY A 18 -23.42 -45.39 43.13
CA GLY A 18 -22.27 -44.54 42.97
C GLY A 18 -21.43 -44.85 41.70
N ASP A 19 -21.20 -46.14 41.45
CA ASP A 19 -20.43 -46.57 40.25
C ASP A 19 -21.21 -46.33 38.95
N ILE A 20 -22.52 -46.52 38.95
CA ILE A 20 -23.39 -46.28 37.79
C ILE A 20 -23.44 -44.77 37.45
N LEU A 21 -23.57 -43.94 38.46
CA LEU A 21 -23.59 -42.47 38.30
C LEU A 21 -22.23 -41.97 37.81
N ALA A 22 -21.11 -42.43 38.36
CA ALA A 22 -19.77 -42.11 37.92
C ALA A 22 -19.53 -42.52 36.44
N LYS A 23 -20.01 -43.70 36.05
CA LYS A 23 -19.91 -44.17 34.65
C LYS A 23 -20.78 -43.35 33.70
N ARG A 24 -21.94 -42.86 34.16
CA ARG A 24 -22.80 -41.98 33.38
C ARG A 24 -22.16 -40.62 33.15
N GLU A 25 -21.52 -40.08 34.18
CA GLU A 25 -20.80 -38.79 34.08
C GLU A 25 -19.58 -38.91 33.15
N GLU A 26 -18.76 -39.95 33.26
CA GLU A 26 -17.65 -40.25 32.37
C GLU A 26 -18.09 -40.38 30.87
N LEU A 27 -19.23 -41.04 30.65
CA LEU A 27 -19.82 -41.15 29.31
C LEU A 27 -20.30 -39.80 28.76
N LEU A 28 -20.97 -39.02 29.61
CA LEU A 28 -21.40 -37.67 29.21
C LEU A 28 -20.23 -36.77 28.86
N GLU A 29 -19.17 -36.75 29.69
CA GLU A 29 -17.95 -36.00 29.41
C GLU A 29 -17.26 -36.45 28.11
N THR A 30 -17.17 -37.75 27.85
CA THR A 30 -16.61 -38.30 26.60
C THR A 30 -17.45 -37.92 25.38
N PHE A 31 -18.78 -37.94 25.49
CA PHE A 31 -19.65 -37.53 24.41
C PHE A 31 -19.57 -36.01 24.14
N GLU A 32 -19.47 -35.18 25.19
CA GLU A 32 -19.30 -33.73 25.05
C GLU A 32 -17.93 -33.41 24.45
N ALA A 33 -16.86 -34.04 24.90
CA ALA A 33 -15.54 -33.87 24.34
C ALA A 33 -15.48 -34.28 22.85
N HIS A 34 -16.12 -35.42 22.49
CA HIS A 34 -16.18 -35.85 21.10
C HIS A 34 -17.02 -34.89 20.23
N LYS A 35 -18.16 -34.43 20.74
CA LYS A 35 -19.01 -33.43 20.10
C LYS A 35 -18.24 -32.13 19.86
N GLN A 36 -17.47 -31.68 20.87
CA GLN A 36 -16.65 -30.46 20.73
C GLN A 36 -15.57 -30.67 19.64
N THR A 37 -14.90 -31.80 19.64
CA THR A 37 -13.88 -32.12 18.62
C THR A 37 -14.48 -32.09 17.20
N LEU A 38 -15.69 -32.66 17.01
CA LEU A 38 -16.38 -32.64 15.72
C LEU A 38 -16.83 -31.23 15.32
N LEU A 39 -17.21 -30.41 16.29
CA LEU A 39 -17.54 -28.97 16.03
C LEU A 39 -16.30 -28.20 15.62
N ASP A 40 -15.18 -28.41 16.29
CA ASP A 40 -13.91 -27.75 15.98
C ASP A 40 -13.37 -28.17 14.60
N GLU A 41 -13.43 -29.46 14.27
CA GLU A 41 -13.09 -29.95 12.93
C GLU A 41 -13.97 -29.32 11.83
N ARG A 42 -15.27 -29.26 12.08
CA ARG A 42 -16.22 -28.63 11.16
C ARG A 42 -15.90 -27.15 10.98
N GLN A 43 -15.62 -26.43 12.07
CA GLN A 43 -15.27 -25.01 12.03
C GLN A 43 -13.96 -24.77 11.30
N ARG A 44 -12.93 -25.62 11.51
CA ARG A 44 -11.66 -25.55 10.76
C ARG A 44 -11.88 -25.79 9.26
N LYS A 45 -12.69 -26.78 8.88
CA LYS A 45 -13.04 -27.04 7.47
C LYS A 45 -13.76 -25.85 6.86
N ALA A 46 -14.75 -25.28 7.54
CA ALA A 46 -15.48 -24.09 7.08
C ALA A 46 -14.56 -22.87 6.94
N GLN A 47 -13.62 -22.67 7.86
CA GLN A 47 -12.64 -21.59 7.78
C GLN A 47 -11.69 -21.78 6.59
N GLY A 48 -11.20 -22.99 6.36
CA GLY A 48 -10.34 -23.29 5.21
C GLY A 48 -11.03 -23.04 3.86
N LEU A 49 -12.33 -23.37 3.75
CA LEU A 49 -13.13 -23.09 2.55
C LEU A 49 -13.33 -21.58 2.36
N LEU A 50 -13.59 -20.82 3.42
CA LEU A 50 -13.73 -19.37 3.37
C LEU A 50 -12.42 -18.69 2.92
N ASP A 51 -11.28 -19.14 3.45
CA ASP A 51 -9.97 -18.58 3.09
C ASP A 51 -9.58 -18.91 1.63
N ALA A 52 -10.00 -20.07 1.13
CA ALA A 52 -9.88 -20.42 -0.28
C ALA A 52 -10.75 -19.51 -1.16
N ALA A 53 -12.00 -19.26 -0.75
CA ALA A 53 -12.92 -18.35 -1.45
C ALA A 53 -12.38 -16.91 -1.48
N ARG A 54 -11.83 -16.41 -0.39
CA ARG A 54 -11.22 -15.08 -0.31
C ARG A 54 -10.07 -14.92 -1.30
N ARG A 55 -9.15 -15.87 -1.35
CA ARG A 55 -8.03 -15.86 -2.32
C ARG A 55 -8.50 -15.80 -3.77
N ILE A 56 -9.58 -16.52 -4.10
CA ILE A 56 -10.15 -16.47 -5.44
C ILE A 56 -10.78 -15.08 -5.69
N LEU A 57 -11.56 -14.53 -4.74
CA LEU A 57 -12.17 -13.20 -4.85
C LEU A 57 -11.14 -12.09 -5.06
N ASP A 58 -10.02 -12.13 -4.33
CA ASP A 58 -8.92 -11.16 -4.48
C ASP A 58 -8.28 -11.26 -5.88
N SER A 59 -8.22 -12.45 -6.47
CA SER A 59 -7.71 -12.65 -7.83
C SER A 59 -8.66 -12.12 -8.92
N LEU A 60 -9.98 -12.07 -8.64
CA LEU A 60 -11.00 -11.62 -9.61
C LEU A 60 -10.80 -10.16 -9.99
N GLN A 61 -10.45 -9.28 -9.08
CA GLN A 61 -10.24 -7.85 -9.36
C GLN A 61 -9.18 -7.63 -10.45
N ARG A 62 -8.07 -8.38 -10.39
CA ARG A 62 -6.99 -8.31 -11.40
C ARG A 62 -7.41 -8.86 -12.76
N ARG A 63 -8.24 -9.91 -12.78
CA ARG A 63 -8.73 -10.51 -14.03
C ARG A 63 -9.80 -9.66 -14.69
N THR A 64 -10.76 -9.14 -13.91
CA THR A 64 -11.84 -8.30 -14.42
C THR A 64 -11.36 -6.97 -15.01
N ALA A 65 -10.22 -6.44 -14.53
CA ALA A 65 -9.60 -5.24 -15.08
C ALA A 65 -9.13 -5.37 -16.55
N ARG A 66 -8.96 -6.60 -17.05
CA ARG A 66 -8.49 -6.88 -18.43
C ARG A 66 -9.59 -6.83 -19.47
N PHE A 67 -10.85 -6.96 -19.09
CA PHE A 67 -11.96 -6.95 -20.03
C PHE A 67 -12.22 -5.55 -20.57
N THR A 68 -12.55 -5.49 -21.86
CA THR A 68 -12.88 -4.26 -22.59
C THR A 68 -14.33 -4.22 -23.06
N GLN A 69 -15.03 -5.36 -23.07
CA GLN A 69 -16.43 -5.49 -23.53
C GLN A 69 -17.31 -6.06 -22.42
N ALA A 70 -18.55 -5.55 -22.34
CA ALA A 70 -19.51 -5.96 -21.32
C ALA A 70 -19.97 -7.42 -21.48
N GLU A 71 -20.03 -7.89 -22.73
CA GLU A 71 -20.40 -9.27 -23.06
C GLU A 71 -19.37 -10.28 -22.58
N GLU A 72 -18.08 -9.98 -22.77
CA GLU A 72 -16.98 -10.82 -22.25
C GLU A 72 -16.96 -10.87 -20.72
N LEU A 73 -17.19 -9.73 -20.07
CA LEU A 73 -17.28 -9.65 -18.62
C LEU A 73 -18.47 -10.45 -18.08
N ASN A 74 -19.62 -10.35 -18.72
CA ASN A 74 -20.80 -11.13 -18.32
C ASN A 74 -20.60 -12.63 -18.55
N ALA A 75 -19.97 -13.03 -19.67
CA ALA A 75 -19.62 -14.43 -19.95
C ALA A 75 -18.63 -14.97 -18.89
N PHE A 76 -17.66 -14.16 -18.47
CA PHE A 76 -16.73 -14.50 -17.40
C PHE A 76 -17.48 -14.80 -16.09
N PHE A 77 -18.35 -13.90 -15.60
CA PHE A 77 -19.10 -14.13 -14.36
C PHE A 77 -20.16 -15.25 -14.47
N ALA A 78 -20.56 -15.64 -15.68
CA ALA A 78 -21.48 -16.74 -15.90
C ALA A 78 -20.80 -18.12 -15.89
N ALA A 79 -19.64 -18.26 -16.54
CA ALA A 79 -19.08 -19.55 -16.94
C ALA A 79 -17.58 -19.76 -16.59
N ASP A 80 -16.86 -18.77 -16.04
CA ASP A 80 -15.45 -18.96 -15.68
C ASP A 80 -15.29 -20.01 -14.60
N PRO A 81 -14.32 -20.95 -14.72
CA PRO A 81 -14.09 -22.01 -13.75
C PRO A 81 -13.87 -21.52 -12.29
N LEU A 82 -13.30 -20.33 -12.10
CA LEU A 82 -13.11 -19.75 -10.76
C LEU A 82 -14.43 -19.28 -10.15
N ILE A 83 -15.35 -18.74 -10.95
CA ILE A 83 -16.68 -18.33 -10.49
C ILE A 83 -17.50 -19.58 -10.13
N LEU A 84 -17.44 -20.62 -10.96
CA LEU A 84 -18.07 -21.91 -10.66
C LEU A 84 -17.50 -22.50 -9.38
N LYS A 85 -16.17 -22.40 -9.18
CA LYS A 85 -15.51 -22.88 -7.95
C LYS A 85 -15.94 -22.07 -6.72
N LEU A 86 -16.12 -20.77 -6.82
CA LEU A 86 -16.66 -19.95 -5.72
C LEU A 86 -18.06 -20.37 -5.32
N ARG A 87 -18.94 -20.65 -6.30
CA ARG A 87 -20.29 -21.15 -6.03
C ARG A 87 -20.25 -22.54 -5.39
N GLU A 88 -19.38 -23.44 -5.87
CA GLU A 88 -19.16 -24.74 -5.25
C GLU A 88 -18.68 -24.60 -3.79
N LEU A 89 -17.78 -23.69 -3.51
CA LEU A 89 -17.30 -23.44 -2.13
C LEU A 89 -18.41 -22.88 -1.24
N ALA A 90 -19.28 -22.01 -1.76
CA ALA A 90 -20.46 -21.52 -1.02
C ALA A 90 -21.45 -22.65 -0.72
N GLU A 91 -21.73 -23.54 -1.67
CA GLU A 91 -22.58 -24.71 -1.45
C GLU A 91 -21.97 -25.66 -0.39
N ARG A 92 -20.67 -25.95 -0.46
CA ARG A 92 -19.98 -26.76 0.56
C ARG A 92 -20.02 -26.13 1.96
N LEU A 93 -19.98 -24.80 2.05
CA LEU A 93 -20.19 -24.08 3.32
C LEU A 93 -21.61 -24.28 3.87
N ARG A 94 -22.63 -24.29 2.97
CA ARG A 94 -24.02 -24.61 3.32
C ARG A 94 -24.19 -26.07 3.81
N GLU A 95 -23.53 -27.03 3.14
CA GLU A 95 -23.51 -28.45 3.57
C GLU A 95 -22.91 -28.60 4.98
N LEU A 96 -21.89 -27.79 5.31
CA LEU A 96 -21.34 -27.70 6.67
C LEU A 96 -22.24 -26.93 7.64
N LYS A 97 -23.45 -26.54 7.24
CA LYS A 97 -24.43 -25.74 8.01
C LYS A 97 -23.88 -24.38 8.49
N ASP A 98 -23.01 -23.77 7.73
CA ASP A 98 -22.48 -22.44 7.95
C ASP A 98 -22.99 -21.48 6.84
N SER A 99 -24.29 -21.18 6.89
CA SER A 99 -24.95 -20.33 5.91
C SER A 99 -24.43 -18.91 5.93
N VAL A 100 -24.01 -18.40 7.09
CA VAL A 100 -23.51 -17.03 7.24
C VAL A 100 -22.24 -16.82 6.41
N LYS A 101 -21.31 -17.78 6.43
CA LYS A 101 -20.09 -17.68 5.61
C LYS A 101 -20.38 -17.92 4.12
N ALA A 102 -21.36 -18.77 3.79
CA ALA A 102 -21.79 -18.97 2.42
C ALA A 102 -22.38 -17.70 1.81
N ASP A 103 -23.27 -17.04 2.55
CA ASP A 103 -23.91 -15.78 2.15
C ASP A 103 -22.90 -14.61 2.06
N ASP A 104 -21.87 -14.56 2.93
CA ASP A 104 -20.74 -13.61 2.79
C ASP A 104 -19.98 -13.80 1.48
N VAL A 105 -19.69 -15.04 1.08
CA VAL A 105 -19.00 -15.34 -0.20
C VAL A 105 -19.85 -14.90 -1.39
N GLU A 106 -21.15 -15.19 -1.38
CA GLU A 106 -22.07 -14.78 -2.48
C GLU A 106 -22.27 -13.28 -2.55
N ALA A 107 -22.40 -12.61 -1.39
CA ALA A 107 -22.52 -11.16 -1.33
C ALA A 107 -21.27 -10.48 -1.88
N ARG A 108 -20.09 -10.98 -1.54
CA ARG A 108 -18.80 -10.48 -2.07
C ARG A 108 -18.65 -10.76 -3.56
N LEU A 109 -19.08 -11.91 -4.04
CA LEU A 109 -19.07 -12.23 -5.47
C LEU A 109 -19.98 -11.27 -6.27
N LYS A 110 -21.18 -11.00 -5.72
CA LYS A 110 -22.11 -10.02 -6.30
C LYS A 110 -21.51 -8.62 -6.32
N ALA A 111 -20.91 -8.19 -5.19
CA ALA A 111 -20.25 -6.90 -5.10
C ALA A 111 -19.07 -6.77 -6.08
N ALA A 112 -18.25 -7.83 -6.24
CA ALA A 112 -17.16 -7.87 -7.20
C ALA A 112 -17.66 -7.75 -8.65
N ARG A 113 -18.76 -8.41 -8.99
CA ARG A 113 -19.39 -8.27 -10.31
C ARG A 113 -19.87 -6.84 -10.56
N ASP A 114 -20.62 -6.27 -9.63
CA ASP A 114 -21.17 -4.92 -9.74
C ASP A 114 -20.05 -3.88 -9.86
N GLN A 115 -18.96 -4.06 -9.12
CA GLN A 115 -17.77 -3.23 -9.20
C GLN A 115 -17.06 -3.36 -10.56
N ALA A 116 -16.93 -4.58 -11.09
CA ALA A 116 -16.32 -4.82 -12.39
C ALA A 116 -17.11 -4.19 -13.53
N VAL A 117 -18.46 -4.28 -13.51
CA VAL A 117 -19.33 -3.65 -14.50
C VAL A 117 -19.20 -2.13 -14.48
N ARG A 118 -19.14 -1.52 -13.28
CA ARG A 118 -18.92 -0.07 -13.14
C ARG A 118 -17.55 0.33 -13.65
N ALA A 119 -16.49 -0.40 -13.27
CA ALA A 119 -15.13 -0.14 -13.72
C ALA A 119 -14.97 -0.23 -15.24
N LEU A 120 -15.67 -1.18 -15.88
CA LEU A 120 -15.68 -1.32 -17.34
C LEU A 120 -16.35 -0.12 -18.02
N ARG A 121 -17.51 0.32 -17.51
CA ARG A 121 -18.21 1.50 -18.02
C ARG A 121 -17.33 2.74 -17.91
N ASP A 122 -16.76 2.99 -16.74
CA ASP A 122 -15.84 4.10 -16.52
C ASP A 122 -14.62 4.03 -17.43
N LYS A 123 -14.11 2.81 -17.70
CA LYS A 123 -13.00 2.60 -18.62
C LYS A 123 -13.38 2.98 -20.05
N SER A 124 -14.56 2.56 -20.54
CA SER A 124 -15.02 2.85 -21.88
C SER A 124 -15.28 4.35 -22.13
N GLU A 125 -15.63 5.11 -21.09
CA GLU A 125 -15.95 6.53 -21.22
C GLU A 125 -14.74 7.47 -21.02
N LEU A 126 -13.71 7.05 -20.29
CA LEU A 126 -12.59 7.89 -19.93
C LEU A 126 -11.30 7.53 -20.64
N PHE A 127 -11.04 6.26 -20.93
CA PHE A 127 -9.79 5.82 -21.56
C PHE A 127 -9.91 5.86 -23.10
N GLU A 128 -8.87 6.34 -23.76
CA GLU A 128 -8.71 6.26 -25.20
C GLU A 128 -8.13 4.90 -25.62
N GLU A 129 -8.17 4.57 -26.92
CA GLU A 129 -7.64 3.33 -27.46
C GLU A 129 -6.18 3.11 -27.06
N GLY A 130 -5.92 2.00 -26.33
CA GLY A 130 -4.60 1.64 -25.80
C GLY A 130 -4.50 1.58 -24.28
N GLY A 131 -5.41 2.20 -23.53
CA GLY A 131 -5.48 2.09 -22.06
C GLY A 131 -4.44 2.90 -21.27
N ASP A 132 -3.47 3.54 -21.93
CA ASP A 132 -2.37 4.28 -21.31
C ASP A 132 -2.66 5.78 -21.16
N VAL A 133 -3.75 6.27 -21.75
CA VAL A 133 -4.13 7.69 -21.71
C VAL A 133 -5.58 7.82 -21.24
N ILE A 134 -5.80 8.71 -20.29
CA ILE A 134 -7.11 9.07 -19.74
C ILE A 134 -7.45 10.52 -20.06
N ARG A 135 -8.72 10.78 -20.36
CA ARG A 135 -9.24 12.12 -20.55
C ARG A 135 -9.99 12.57 -19.30
N LEU A 136 -9.52 13.62 -18.65
CA LEU A 136 -10.22 14.30 -17.56
C LEU A 136 -10.80 15.61 -18.06
N GLY A 137 -12.14 15.66 -18.16
CA GLY A 137 -12.87 16.76 -18.78
C GLY A 137 -12.66 16.82 -20.31
N PRO A 138 -13.17 17.88 -20.98
CA PRO A 138 -13.19 17.94 -22.45
C PRO A 138 -11.82 18.25 -23.08
N ARG A 139 -10.84 18.76 -22.32
CA ARG A 139 -9.63 19.41 -22.87
C ARG A 139 -8.32 18.66 -22.64
N HIS A 140 -8.19 17.90 -21.54
CA HIS A 140 -6.89 17.40 -21.06
C HIS A 140 -6.76 15.89 -21.11
N ARG A 141 -5.60 15.45 -21.60
CA ARG A 141 -5.18 14.05 -21.68
C ARG A 141 -4.00 13.80 -20.76
N PHE A 142 -4.06 12.75 -19.97
CA PHE A 142 -3.01 12.37 -19.02
C PHE A 142 -2.56 10.94 -19.30
N SER A 143 -1.25 10.69 -19.21
CA SER A 143 -0.75 9.33 -19.20
C SER A 143 -1.00 8.68 -17.84
N VAL A 144 -1.49 7.45 -17.87
CA VAL A 144 -1.79 6.66 -16.68
C VAL A 144 -0.53 5.91 -16.25
N ASN A 145 -0.28 5.85 -14.95
CA ASN A 145 0.74 4.97 -14.40
C ASN A 145 0.12 3.57 -14.22
N THR A 146 0.62 2.59 -14.97
CA THR A 146 0.16 1.20 -14.91
C THR A 146 0.95 0.33 -13.95
N GLN A 147 2.05 0.85 -13.40
CA GLN A 147 2.90 0.14 -12.44
C GLN A 147 2.25 0.17 -11.06
N GLU A 148 2.04 -1.00 -10.48
CA GLU A 148 1.60 -1.09 -9.09
C GLU A 148 2.71 -0.63 -8.15
N LEU A 149 2.33 0.11 -7.09
CA LEU A 149 3.24 0.49 -6.03
C LEU A 149 3.68 -0.76 -5.27
N ASP A 150 4.94 -1.11 -5.38
CA ASP A 150 5.58 -2.19 -4.63
C ASP A 150 7.02 -1.83 -4.29
N LEU A 151 7.56 -2.46 -3.25
CA LEU A 151 8.94 -2.29 -2.83
C LEU A 151 9.79 -3.41 -3.45
N THR A 152 10.86 -3.02 -4.13
CA THR A 152 11.81 -3.94 -4.73
C THR A 152 13.22 -3.65 -4.28
N LEU A 153 14.07 -4.67 -4.26
CA LEU A 153 15.49 -4.54 -4.04
C LEU A 153 16.21 -4.58 -5.39
N MET A 154 16.95 -3.52 -5.71
CA MET A 154 17.62 -3.36 -7.00
C MET A 154 19.12 -3.18 -6.81
N PRO A 155 19.97 -4.01 -7.46
CA PRO A 155 21.41 -3.80 -7.49
C PRO A 155 21.73 -2.63 -8.41
N ARG A 156 22.57 -1.69 -7.94
CA ARG A 156 23.08 -0.58 -8.75
C ARG A 156 24.58 -0.37 -8.44
N GLY A 157 25.43 -0.75 -9.38
CA GLY A 157 26.87 -0.80 -9.14
C GLY A 157 27.20 -1.78 -8.01
N ASP A 158 27.93 -1.34 -7.03
CA ASP A 158 28.39 -2.16 -5.90
C ASP A 158 27.47 -2.12 -4.66
N ALA A 159 26.25 -1.58 -4.78
CA ALA A 159 25.32 -1.45 -3.67
C ALA A 159 23.90 -1.89 -4.04
N LEU A 160 23.15 -2.32 -3.04
CA LEU A 160 21.73 -2.62 -3.14
C LEU A 160 20.91 -1.40 -2.71
N TYR A 161 19.82 -1.16 -3.43
CA TYR A 161 18.89 -0.07 -3.18
C TYR A 161 17.47 -0.58 -3.05
N LEU A 162 16.77 -0.03 -2.07
CA LEU A 162 15.32 -0.13 -1.99
C LEU A 162 14.71 0.83 -3.00
N HIS A 163 13.87 0.33 -3.88
CA HIS A 163 13.19 1.09 -4.93
C HIS A 163 11.68 0.86 -4.86
N LEU A 164 10.91 1.95 -4.83
CA LEU A 164 9.46 1.91 -4.95
C LEU A 164 9.07 2.03 -6.43
N THR A 165 8.41 0.99 -6.94
CA THR A 165 8.03 0.93 -8.36
C THR A 165 7.16 2.11 -8.77
N GLY A 166 7.42 2.67 -9.94
CA GLY A 166 6.69 3.83 -10.46
C GLY A 166 7.05 5.17 -9.83
N THR A 167 8.04 5.23 -8.92
CA THR A 167 8.49 6.45 -8.24
C THR A 167 9.98 6.70 -8.45
N ASP A 168 10.47 7.84 -7.96
CA ASP A 168 11.90 8.16 -7.94
C ASP A 168 12.57 7.76 -6.61
N PHE A 169 11.83 7.10 -5.72
CA PHE A 169 12.37 6.65 -4.42
C PHE A 169 13.48 5.62 -4.63
N LEU A 170 14.67 5.95 -4.14
CA LEU A 170 15.84 5.09 -4.20
C LEU A 170 16.67 5.29 -2.94
N GLU A 171 16.64 4.32 -2.05
CA GLU A 171 17.37 4.37 -0.78
C GLU A 171 18.44 3.27 -0.70
N PRO A 172 19.70 3.60 -0.39
CA PRO A 172 20.74 2.58 -0.25
C PRO A 172 20.48 1.70 0.98
N LEU A 173 20.50 0.40 0.77
CA LEU A 173 20.38 -0.60 1.82
C LEU A 173 21.76 -1.13 2.23
N GLN A 174 22.05 -1.13 3.52
CA GLN A 174 23.24 -1.73 4.09
C GLN A 174 22.82 -2.84 5.06
N ASP A 175 23.03 -4.08 4.66
CA ASP A 175 22.83 -5.26 5.51
C ASP A 175 24.02 -6.22 5.30
N PRO A 176 24.88 -6.45 6.33
CA PRO A 176 26.04 -7.32 6.20
C PRO A 176 25.71 -8.74 5.71
N ARG A 177 24.50 -9.24 6.00
CA ARG A 177 24.05 -10.56 5.57
C ARG A 177 23.87 -10.64 4.05
N LEU A 178 23.47 -9.52 3.42
CA LEU A 178 23.35 -9.43 1.95
C LEU A 178 24.72 -9.29 1.28
N ASP A 179 25.69 -8.65 1.92
CA ASP A 179 27.02 -8.50 1.39
C ASP A 179 27.75 -9.84 1.26
N GLU A 180 27.50 -10.79 2.18
CA GLU A 180 27.98 -12.17 2.08
C GLU A 180 27.43 -12.93 0.86
N LEU A 181 26.29 -12.50 0.33
CA LEU A 181 25.56 -13.13 -0.78
C LEU A 181 25.64 -12.30 -2.07
N ARG A 182 26.68 -11.50 -2.22
CA ARG A 182 26.84 -10.55 -3.32
C ARG A 182 26.85 -11.20 -4.70
N GLU A 183 27.37 -12.42 -4.81
CA GLU A 183 27.38 -13.21 -6.04
C GLU A 183 25.98 -13.49 -6.61
N PHE A 184 24.95 -13.48 -5.76
CA PHE A 184 23.55 -13.76 -6.16
C PHE A 184 22.73 -12.50 -6.50
N TRP A 185 23.24 -11.29 -6.32
CA TRP A 185 22.44 -10.05 -6.48
C TRP A 185 21.86 -9.86 -7.87
N GLN A 186 22.58 -10.35 -8.89
CA GLN A 186 22.18 -10.24 -10.30
C GLN A 186 21.57 -11.54 -10.85
N VAL A 187 21.52 -12.58 -10.04
CA VAL A 187 20.98 -13.87 -10.45
C VAL A 187 19.46 -13.86 -10.38
N ASN A 188 18.83 -14.13 -11.52
CA ASN A 188 17.37 -14.12 -11.63
C ASN A 188 16.76 -15.52 -11.73
N LEU A 189 17.54 -16.54 -12.10
CA LEU A 189 17.07 -17.87 -12.42
C LEU A 189 17.82 -18.94 -11.61
N GLU A 190 17.07 -19.94 -11.11
CA GLU A 190 17.63 -21.08 -10.41
C GLU A 190 18.34 -22.06 -11.37
N SER A 191 17.98 -22.07 -12.64
CA SER A 191 18.43 -23.02 -13.65
C SER A 191 19.72 -22.64 -14.39
N GLU A 192 20.28 -21.46 -14.09
CA GLU A 192 21.42 -20.91 -14.83
C GLU A 192 22.41 -20.21 -13.90
N SER A 193 23.71 -20.32 -14.21
CA SER A 193 24.79 -19.58 -13.57
C SER A 193 25.87 -19.26 -14.60
N GLU A 194 26.85 -18.44 -14.28
CA GLU A 194 27.97 -18.14 -15.18
C GLU A 194 28.72 -19.41 -15.69
N THR A 195 28.69 -20.50 -14.89
CA THR A 195 29.39 -21.74 -15.20
C THR A 195 28.50 -22.86 -15.71
N LEU A 196 27.17 -22.70 -15.67
CA LEU A 196 26.21 -23.73 -16.06
C LEU A 196 25.10 -23.13 -16.93
N TYR A 197 25.03 -23.58 -18.17
CA TYR A 197 23.98 -23.19 -19.11
C TYR A 197 22.64 -23.88 -18.75
N ARG A 198 21.54 -23.18 -18.94
CA ARG A 198 20.19 -23.62 -18.61
C ARG A 198 19.81 -24.98 -19.21
N ALA A 199 20.18 -25.21 -20.46
CA ALA A 199 19.92 -26.52 -21.08
C ALA A 199 20.82 -27.63 -20.52
N GLU A 200 22.04 -27.33 -20.03
CA GLU A 200 22.84 -28.31 -19.25
C GLU A 200 22.15 -28.68 -17.95
N TYR A 201 21.60 -27.70 -17.22
CA TYR A 201 20.84 -27.96 -16.00
C TYR A 201 19.60 -28.82 -16.30
N LEU A 202 18.83 -28.48 -17.35
CA LEU A 202 17.66 -29.26 -17.79
C LEU A 202 18.02 -30.68 -18.15
N ALA A 203 19.10 -30.89 -18.93
CA ALA A 203 19.62 -32.23 -19.26
C ALA A 203 19.96 -33.02 -17.99
N GLY A 204 20.59 -32.36 -17.01
CA GLY A 204 20.92 -32.96 -15.72
C GLY A 204 19.70 -33.35 -14.89
N GLU A 205 18.63 -32.54 -14.90
CA GLU A 205 17.36 -32.82 -14.22
C GLU A 205 16.63 -34.01 -14.88
N VAL A 206 16.63 -34.09 -16.22
CA VAL A 206 16.06 -35.22 -16.97
C VAL A 206 16.81 -36.52 -16.64
N LEU A 207 18.15 -36.47 -16.59
CA LEU A 207 18.96 -37.64 -16.19
C LEU A 207 18.66 -38.09 -14.74
N ALA A 208 18.56 -37.13 -13.83
CA ALA A 208 18.24 -37.42 -12.44
C ALA A 208 16.81 -38.00 -12.28
N ALA A 209 15.87 -37.55 -13.08
CA ALA A 209 14.52 -38.09 -13.14
C ALA A 209 14.53 -39.54 -13.68
N ALA A 210 15.34 -39.78 -14.71
CA ALA A 210 15.50 -41.13 -15.30
C ALA A 210 16.20 -42.12 -14.35
N ASP A 211 17.22 -41.67 -13.62
CA ASP A 211 17.90 -42.49 -12.60
C ASP A 211 16.93 -42.87 -11.46
N ALA A 212 16.00 -41.98 -11.12
CA ALA A 212 15.00 -42.23 -10.08
C ALA A 212 13.69 -42.85 -10.56
N GLY A 213 13.54 -43.09 -11.88
CA GLY A 213 12.30 -43.59 -12.48
C GLY A 213 11.08 -42.67 -12.28
N ARG A 214 11.28 -41.36 -12.25
CA ARG A 214 10.24 -40.33 -11.99
C ARG A 214 9.84 -39.59 -13.25
N ASP A 215 8.71 -38.88 -13.21
CA ASP A 215 8.19 -38.00 -14.24
C ASP A 215 8.08 -38.66 -15.63
N GLY A 216 7.85 -39.97 -15.63
CA GLY A 216 7.73 -40.76 -16.85
C GLY A 216 9.05 -41.06 -17.58
N PHE A 217 10.19 -40.75 -16.98
CA PHE A 217 11.53 -41.11 -17.50
C PHE A 217 12.09 -42.37 -16.80
N SER A 218 12.76 -43.20 -17.58
CA SER A 218 13.70 -44.23 -17.14
C SER A 218 14.91 -44.21 -18.04
N LEU A 219 16.03 -44.77 -17.59
CA LEU A 219 17.23 -44.88 -18.41
C LEU A 219 16.98 -45.63 -19.73
N GLU A 220 16.22 -46.71 -19.69
CA GLU A 220 15.83 -47.51 -20.88
C GLU A 220 15.02 -46.66 -21.87
N ARG A 221 14.07 -45.87 -21.36
CA ARG A 221 13.27 -44.97 -22.20
C ARG A 221 14.11 -43.87 -22.81
N LEU A 222 15.02 -43.26 -22.04
CA LEU A 222 15.93 -42.25 -22.58
C LEU A 222 16.83 -42.82 -23.68
N GLN A 223 17.41 -44.02 -23.48
CA GLN A 223 18.20 -44.70 -24.49
C GLN A 223 17.40 -44.98 -25.76
N ALA A 224 16.14 -45.40 -25.64
CA ALA A 224 15.28 -45.63 -26.80
C ALA A 224 14.98 -44.30 -27.56
N LEU A 225 14.85 -43.19 -26.86
CA LEU A 225 14.58 -41.87 -27.45
C LEU A 225 15.81 -41.24 -28.12
N LEU A 226 17.04 -41.70 -27.83
CA LEU A 226 18.24 -41.17 -28.48
C LEU A 226 18.25 -41.37 -30.01
N ALA A 227 17.58 -42.37 -30.52
CA ALA A 227 17.44 -42.63 -31.97
C ALA A 227 16.46 -41.65 -32.64
N GLN A 228 15.66 -40.87 -31.87
CA GLN A 228 14.62 -39.98 -32.33
C GLN A 228 14.74 -38.61 -31.65
N PRO A 229 15.68 -37.71 -32.07
CA PRO A 229 15.96 -36.45 -31.39
C PRO A 229 14.74 -35.53 -31.22
N ASP A 230 13.82 -35.52 -32.19
CA ASP A 230 12.63 -34.70 -32.16
C ASP A 230 11.62 -35.17 -31.09
N GLU A 231 11.52 -36.51 -30.87
CA GLU A 231 10.67 -37.08 -29.81
C GLU A 231 11.32 -36.88 -28.44
N LEU A 232 12.65 -36.98 -28.35
CA LEU A 232 13.38 -36.63 -27.15
C LEU A 232 13.18 -35.15 -26.76
N ALA A 233 13.33 -34.24 -27.70
CA ALA A 233 13.08 -32.81 -27.46
C ALA A 233 11.63 -32.54 -27.03
N ARG A 234 10.66 -33.28 -27.61
CA ARG A 234 9.24 -33.18 -27.20
C ARG A 234 9.03 -33.67 -25.77
N ALA A 235 9.61 -34.80 -25.40
CA ALA A 235 9.52 -35.37 -24.04
C ALA A 235 10.18 -34.42 -23.02
N ILE A 236 11.32 -33.83 -23.34
CA ILE A 236 11.99 -32.82 -22.50
C ILE A 236 11.14 -31.55 -22.37
N ARG A 237 10.48 -31.10 -23.43
CA ARG A 237 9.56 -29.98 -23.39
C ARG A 237 8.39 -30.20 -22.44
N ASP A 238 7.80 -31.40 -22.49
CA ASP A 238 6.70 -31.74 -21.58
C ASP A 238 7.16 -31.81 -20.12
N PHE A 239 8.40 -32.26 -19.88
CA PHE A 239 9.04 -32.23 -18.57
C PHE A 239 9.34 -30.81 -18.06
N ALA A 240 9.73 -29.91 -18.93
CA ALA A 240 10.03 -28.50 -18.62
C ALA A 240 8.75 -27.66 -18.44
N ALA A 241 7.62 -28.05 -19.06
CA ALA A 241 6.38 -27.24 -19.07
C ALA A 241 5.86 -26.83 -17.68
N PRO A 242 5.80 -27.69 -16.64
CA PRO A 242 5.40 -27.30 -15.28
C PRO A 242 6.46 -26.46 -14.55
N ARG A 243 7.70 -26.40 -15.05
CA ARG A 243 8.87 -25.75 -14.45
C ARG A 243 9.09 -24.34 -15.00
N TYR A 244 8.00 -23.61 -15.29
CA TYR A 244 8.03 -22.28 -15.92
C TYR A 244 8.85 -21.22 -15.15
N LYS A 245 8.98 -21.40 -13.82
CA LYS A 245 9.79 -20.50 -12.97
C LYS A 245 11.30 -20.63 -13.23
N GLU A 246 11.74 -21.74 -13.80
CA GLU A 246 13.13 -21.97 -14.17
C GLU A 246 13.53 -21.27 -15.48
N GLY A 247 12.59 -20.58 -16.13
CA GLY A 247 12.85 -19.71 -17.27
C GLY A 247 13.19 -20.44 -18.59
N TYR A 248 12.74 -21.68 -18.74
CA TYR A 248 12.95 -22.42 -20.01
C TYR A 248 12.13 -21.82 -21.14
N GLU A 249 12.78 -21.60 -22.27
CA GLU A 249 12.16 -21.15 -23.52
C GLU A 249 11.88 -22.33 -24.43
N LYS A 250 10.60 -22.47 -24.81
CA LYS A 250 10.14 -23.57 -25.66
C LYS A 250 10.76 -23.50 -27.05
N GLY A 251 11.33 -24.61 -27.52
CA GLY A 251 12.00 -24.74 -28.82
C GLY A 251 13.47 -24.36 -28.80
N ILE A 252 13.98 -23.82 -27.70
CA ILE A 252 15.39 -23.46 -27.51
C ILE A 252 16.02 -24.43 -26.51
N HIS A 253 15.68 -24.31 -25.22
CA HIS A 253 16.34 -25.08 -24.19
C HIS A 253 15.97 -26.59 -24.20
N ASP A 254 14.77 -26.95 -24.67
CA ASP A 254 14.37 -28.33 -24.91
C ASP A 254 15.17 -28.98 -26.07
N HIS A 255 15.39 -28.22 -27.15
CA HIS A 255 16.25 -28.66 -28.26
C HIS A 255 17.69 -28.83 -27.80
N ASP A 256 18.25 -27.84 -27.13
CA ASP A 256 19.65 -27.85 -26.71
C ASP A 256 19.92 -28.95 -25.67
N ALA A 257 19.00 -29.14 -24.72
CA ALA A 257 19.08 -30.24 -23.75
C ALA A 257 19.02 -31.62 -24.42
N ALA A 258 18.21 -31.78 -25.47
CA ALA A 258 18.18 -33.00 -26.26
C ALA A 258 19.51 -33.24 -26.96
N ALA A 259 20.10 -32.22 -27.63
CA ALA A 259 21.41 -32.30 -28.29
C ALA A 259 22.52 -32.68 -27.30
N ILE A 260 22.51 -32.11 -26.10
CA ILE A 260 23.44 -32.46 -25.02
C ILE A 260 23.24 -33.93 -24.59
N LEU A 261 22.01 -34.39 -24.34
CA LEU A 261 21.74 -35.76 -23.91
C LEU A 261 22.10 -36.82 -24.93
N VAL A 262 21.89 -36.52 -26.22
CA VAL A 262 22.29 -37.42 -27.31
C VAL A 262 23.80 -37.74 -27.27
N ARG A 263 24.63 -36.79 -26.90
CA ARG A 263 26.08 -36.98 -26.77
C ARG A 263 26.50 -37.48 -25.41
N LEU A 264 25.87 -37.00 -24.34
CA LEU A 264 26.25 -37.28 -22.95
C LEU A 264 25.87 -38.68 -22.49
N LEU A 265 24.70 -39.21 -22.86
CA LEU A 265 24.20 -40.48 -22.30
C LEU A 265 25.06 -41.70 -22.69
N PRO A 266 25.46 -41.87 -23.94
CA PRO A 266 26.37 -42.95 -24.33
C PRO A 266 27.75 -42.84 -23.66
N LEU A 267 28.26 -41.60 -23.52
CA LEU A 267 29.54 -41.37 -22.87
C LEU A 267 29.48 -41.61 -21.35
N ARG A 268 28.36 -41.25 -20.70
CA ARG A 268 28.14 -41.55 -19.27
C ARG A 268 28.21 -43.02 -18.96
N GLU A 269 27.63 -43.85 -19.81
CA GLU A 269 27.63 -45.31 -19.66
C GLU A 269 29.04 -45.89 -19.81
N SER A 270 29.76 -45.48 -20.87
CA SER A 270 31.12 -45.92 -21.12
C SER A 270 32.15 -45.33 -20.14
N ALA A 271 31.96 -44.13 -19.64
CA ALA A 271 32.82 -43.49 -18.65
C ALA A 271 32.70 -44.13 -17.25
N GLY A 272 31.55 -44.72 -16.91
CA GLY A 272 31.34 -45.35 -15.61
C GLY A 272 31.67 -44.42 -14.44
N LEU A 273 32.67 -44.78 -13.62
CA LEU A 273 33.11 -44.01 -12.46
C LEU A 273 34.03 -42.82 -12.83
N LEU A 274 34.47 -42.70 -14.07
CA LEU A 274 35.16 -41.47 -14.55
C LEU A 274 34.25 -40.22 -14.55
N ARG A 275 32.96 -40.39 -14.34
CA ARG A 275 32.00 -39.27 -14.18
C ARG A 275 32.22 -38.39 -12.91
N TYR A 276 33.00 -38.90 -11.94
CA TYR A 276 33.41 -38.17 -10.76
C TYR A 276 34.61 -37.27 -11.09
N ALA A 277 34.72 -36.14 -10.35
CA ALA A 277 35.81 -35.22 -10.56
C ALA A 277 37.21 -35.89 -10.43
N PRO A 278 38.18 -35.52 -11.27
CA PRO A 278 39.54 -36.08 -11.19
C PRO A 278 40.17 -35.95 -9.81
N SER A 279 40.00 -34.79 -9.15
CA SER A 279 40.52 -34.55 -7.80
C SER A 279 39.85 -35.44 -6.74
N ALA A 280 38.54 -35.69 -6.86
CA ALA A 280 37.81 -36.60 -5.96
C ALA A 280 38.30 -38.05 -6.11
N ARG A 281 38.43 -38.55 -7.34
CA ARG A 281 38.95 -39.89 -7.61
C ARG A 281 40.39 -40.06 -7.12
N ALA A 282 41.22 -39.04 -7.39
CA ALA A 282 42.60 -38.99 -6.95
C ALA A 282 42.73 -39.14 -5.43
N PHE A 283 41.99 -38.31 -4.70
CA PHE A 283 42.04 -38.33 -3.23
C PHE A 283 41.48 -39.60 -2.65
N ALA A 284 40.36 -40.13 -3.19
CA ALA A 284 39.78 -41.39 -2.77
C ALA A 284 40.77 -42.57 -2.93
N SER A 285 41.46 -42.60 -4.06
CA SER A 285 42.47 -43.64 -4.35
C SER A 285 43.68 -43.53 -3.40
N LEU A 286 44.17 -42.32 -3.14
CA LEU A 286 45.24 -42.12 -2.18
C LEU A 286 44.80 -42.45 -0.73
N PHE A 287 43.61 -42.02 -0.35
CA PHE A 287 43.02 -42.36 0.99
C PHE A 287 42.98 -43.88 1.17
N TRP A 288 42.39 -44.59 0.21
CA TRP A 288 42.27 -46.05 0.28
C TRP A 288 43.63 -46.73 0.32
N SER A 289 44.60 -46.33 -0.47
CA SER A 289 45.95 -46.86 -0.49
C SER A 289 46.63 -46.77 0.90
N ARG A 290 46.33 -45.71 1.66
CA ARG A 290 46.96 -45.45 2.98
C ARG A 290 46.23 -46.03 4.18
N ARG A 291 44.90 -46.21 4.07
CA ARG A 291 44.04 -46.56 5.22
C ARG A 291 43.34 -47.91 5.11
N ARG A 292 43.46 -48.64 3.98
CA ARG A 292 42.75 -49.92 3.72
C ARG A 292 43.02 -51.02 4.75
N GLU A 293 44.17 -51.01 5.44
CA GLU A 293 44.59 -52.00 6.43
C GLU A 293 44.09 -51.66 7.85
N GLU A 294 43.59 -50.46 8.02
CA GLU A 294 43.04 -50.06 9.33
C GLU A 294 41.78 -50.87 9.66
N ARG A 295 41.67 -51.32 10.94
CA ARG A 295 40.57 -52.15 11.40
C ARG A 295 39.17 -51.57 11.11
N GLU A 296 39.06 -50.24 11.18
CA GLU A 296 37.80 -49.52 10.97
C GLU A 296 37.41 -49.48 9.50
N VAL A 297 38.35 -49.41 8.58
CA VAL A 297 38.19 -49.29 7.14
C VAL A 297 38.10 -50.64 6.42
N ALA A 298 38.75 -51.66 6.96
CA ALA A 298 38.83 -52.99 6.34
C ALA A 298 37.46 -53.64 6.05
N GLY A 299 36.41 -53.33 6.83
CA GLY A 299 35.04 -53.84 6.63
C GLY A 299 34.19 -53.09 5.61
N TRP A 300 34.67 -51.94 5.07
CA TRP A 300 33.86 -51.15 4.14
C TRP A 300 33.52 -51.81 2.81
N PRO A 301 34.40 -52.63 2.17
CA PRO A 301 34.06 -53.28 0.90
C PRO A 301 32.88 -54.24 1.04
N GLU A 302 32.79 -55.02 2.17
CA GLU A 302 31.67 -55.93 2.41
C GLU A 302 30.36 -55.17 2.66
N ARG A 303 30.44 -54.13 3.44
CA ARG A 303 29.28 -53.25 3.72
C ARG A 303 28.81 -52.56 2.46
N ALA A 304 29.70 -52.03 1.61
CA ALA A 304 29.37 -51.39 0.35
C ALA A 304 28.65 -52.37 -0.60
N ARG A 305 29.16 -53.60 -0.75
CA ARG A 305 28.55 -54.61 -1.60
C ARG A 305 27.18 -55.05 -1.07
N SER A 306 27.06 -55.30 0.23
CA SER A 306 25.81 -55.69 0.86
C SER A 306 24.76 -54.56 0.69
N SER A 307 25.13 -53.29 0.97
CA SER A 307 24.25 -52.16 0.84
C SER A 307 23.81 -51.94 -0.62
N ARG A 308 24.70 -52.13 -1.60
CA ARG A 308 24.37 -52.08 -3.03
C ARG A 308 23.37 -53.14 -3.43
N SER A 309 23.56 -54.39 -2.93
CA SER A 309 22.61 -55.49 -3.19
C SER A 309 21.23 -55.19 -2.60
N ILE A 310 21.16 -54.57 -1.41
CA ILE A 310 19.93 -54.12 -0.80
C ILE A 310 19.27 -53.02 -1.62
N GLN A 311 20.03 -52.04 -2.12
CA GLN A 311 19.55 -51.01 -3.01
C GLN A 311 18.94 -51.58 -4.28
N GLN A 312 19.64 -52.52 -4.92
CA GLN A 312 19.17 -53.18 -6.17
C GLN A 312 17.89 -53.98 -5.97
N MET A 313 17.74 -54.70 -4.84
CA MET A 313 16.58 -55.54 -4.57
C MET A 313 15.39 -54.79 -4.03
N PHE A 314 15.61 -53.77 -3.18
CA PHE A 314 14.57 -53.13 -2.38
C PHE A 314 14.46 -51.61 -2.58
N GLY A 315 15.35 -51.02 -3.39
CA GLY A 315 15.35 -49.54 -3.63
C GLY A 315 15.74 -48.73 -2.38
N ARG A 316 16.42 -49.33 -1.38
CA ARG A 316 16.80 -48.64 -0.14
C ARG A 316 18.24 -48.20 -0.16
N ASP A 317 18.47 -46.92 0.01
CA ASP A 317 19.79 -46.30 -0.05
C ASP A 317 20.41 -46.02 1.34
N ASP A 318 19.68 -46.26 2.44
CA ASP A 318 20.07 -45.88 3.80
C ASP A 318 21.47 -46.38 4.17
N GLY A 319 21.81 -47.66 3.78
CA GLY A 319 23.10 -48.28 4.07
C GLY A 319 24.27 -47.63 3.31
N LEU A 320 24.05 -47.27 2.04
CA LEU A 320 25.04 -46.56 1.22
C LEU A 320 25.27 -45.13 1.71
N LEU A 321 24.21 -44.44 2.08
CA LEU A 321 24.28 -43.05 2.62
C LEU A 321 25.02 -43.03 3.96
N ALA A 322 24.73 -43.96 4.87
CA ALA A 322 25.42 -44.07 6.14
C ALA A 322 26.93 -44.34 5.94
N LEU A 323 27.28 -45.31 5.08
CA LEU A 323 28.67 -45.63 4.78
C LEU A 323 29.39 -44.42 4.13
N ARG A 324 28.74 -43.74 3.21
CA ARG A 324 29.29 -42.51 2.59
C ARG A 324 29.62 -41.44 3.65
N GLY A 325 28.74 -41.27 4.68
CA GLY A 325 28.98 -40.33 5.78
C GLY A 325 30.18 -40.71 6.62
N GLU A 326 30.36 -42.01 6.94
CA GLU A 326 31.51 -42.54 7.65
C GLU A 326 32.83 -42.36 6.87
N VAL A 327 32.82 -42.70 5.56
CA VAL A 327 33.96 -42.49 4.65
C VAL A 327 34.34 -41.00 4.57
N ALA A 328 33.37 -40.12 4.39
CA ALA A 328 33.64 -38.66 4.34
C ALA A 328 34.22 -38.14 5.67
N ALA A 329 33.74 -38.63 6.82
CA ALA A 329 34.31 -38.27 8.11
C ALA A 329 35.76 -38.70 8.27
N ALA A 330 36.09 -39.95 7.86
CA ALA A 330 37.46 -40.48 7.88
C ALA A 330 38.39 -39.73 6.91
N MET A 331 37.89 -39.36 5.73
CA MET A 331 38.64 -38.52 4.78
C MET A 331 38.93 -37.12 5.32
N ARG A 332 37.97 -36.50 6.02
CA ARG A 332 38.18 -35.21 6.71
C ARG A 332 39.21 -35.33 7.83
N ALA A 333 39.18 -36.42 8.59
CA ALA A 333 40.20 -36.68 9.62
C ALA A 333 41.60 -36.79 9.03
N LEU A 334 41.76 -37.53 7.93
CA LEU A 334 43.06 -37.63 7.22
C LEU A 334 43.55 -36.25 6.75
N LEU A 335 42.70 -35.40 6.20
CA LEU A 335 43.07 -34.05 5.77
C LEU A 335 43.44 -33.13 6.94
N ALA A 336 42.86 -33.35 8.12
CA ALA A 336 43.23 -32.61 9.33
C ALA A 336 44.60 -33.06 9.89
N GLU A 337 44.93 -34.36 9.75
CA GLU A 337 46.23 -34.90 10.10
C GLU A 337 47.33 -34.53 9.08
N GLN A 338 46.97 -34.58 7.81
CA GLN A 338 47.87 -34.42 6.66
C GLN A 338 47.22 -33.40 5.68
N PRO A 339 47.54 -32.11 5.74
CA PRO A 339 46.91 -31.10 4.89
C PRO A 339 47.38 -31.26 3.45
N ILE A 340 46.64 -32.00 2.64
CA ILE A 340 46.81 -32.15 1.20
C ILE A 340 46.02 -30.96 0.57
N ALA A 341 46.60 -30.29 -0.44
CA ALA A 341 45.93 -29.20 -1.15
C ALA A 341 44.83 -29.78 -2.04
N LEU A 342 43.67 -30.06 -1.41
CA LEU A 342 42.43 -30.50 -2.04
C LEU A 342 41.32 -29.52 -1.66
N ASP A 343 40.46 -29.17 -2.60
CA ASP A 343 39.27 -28.40 -2.30
C ASP A 343 38.34 -29.25 -1.39
N PRO A 344 37.97 -28.77 -0.19
CA PRO A 344 37.08 -29.50 0.74
C PRO A 344 35.78 -29.99 0.08
N GLN A 345 35.31 -29.30 -0.97
CA GLN A 345 34.11 -29.65 -1.73
C GLN A 345 34.19 -31.05 -2.38
N HIS A 346 35.39 -31.51 -2.70
CA HIS A 346 35.58 -32.83 -3.32
C HIS A 346 35.55 -34.00 -2.32
N ILE A 347 35.52 -33.74 -1.00
CA ILE A 347 35.51 -34.83 -0.01
C ILE A 347 34.25 -35.70 -0.09
N ASP A 348 33.07 -35.07 -0.15
CA ASP A 348 31.82 -35.81 -0.22
C ASP A 348 31.69 -36.56 -1.56
N GLU A 349 32.22 -36.00 -2.62
CA GLU A 349 32.31 -36.64 -3.92
C GLU A 349 33.32 -37.82 -3.93
N ALA A 350 34.47 -37.64 -3.30
CA ALA A 350 35.47 -38.66 -3.14
C ALA A 350 34.93 -39.86 -2.29
N ALA A 351 34.19 -39.54 -1.24
CA ALA A 351 33.54 -40.56 -0.41
C ALA A 351 32.50 -41.37 -1.21
N GLU A 352 31.69 -40.68 -2.01
CA GLU A 352 30.73 -41.34 -2.88
C GLU A 352 31.41 -42.20 -3.94
N TYR A 353 32.41 -41.67 -4.62
CA TYR A 353 33.23 -42.44 -5.57
C TYR A 353 33.81 -43.67 -4.91
N LEU A 354 34.43 -43.56 -3.71
CA LEU A 354 35.03 -44.68 -3.00
C LEU A 354 34.00 -45.75 -2.63
N VAL A 355 32.84 -45.39 -2.13
CA VAL A 355 31.77 -46.34 -1.82
C VAL A 355 31.31 -47.09 -3.06
N TRP A 356 31.16 -46.40 -4.20
CA TRP A 356 30.86 -47.08 -5.48
C TRP A 356 31.96 -48.01 -5.95
N GLU A 357 33.23 -47.62 -5.86
CA GLU A 357 34.38 -48.43 -6.25
C GLU A 357 34.46 -49.69 -5.37
N LEU A 358 34.29 -49.53 -4.04
CA LEU A 358 34.33 -50.68 -3.08
C LEU A 358 33.09 -51.58 -3.20
N SER A 359 32.01 -51.13 -3.82
CA SER A 359 30.82 -51.96 -4.06
C SER A 359 30.95 -52.92 -5.20
N ALA A 360 32.03 -52.87 -6.01
CA ALA A 360 32.35 -53.83 -7.04
C ALA A 360 32.83 -55.13 -6.44
N GLU A 361 32.67 -56.26 -7.16
CA GLU A 361 33.20 -57.59 -6.71
C GLU A 361 34.71 -57.54 -6.49
N ARG A 362 35.39 -56.85 -7.39
CA ARG A 362 36.83 -56.57 -7.31
C ARG A 362 37.04 -55.07 -7.51
N PRO A 363 37.33 -54.30 -6.46
CA PRO A 363 37.60 -52.88 -6.58
C PRO A 363 38.86 -52.65 -7.41
N GLU A 364 38.73 -51.99 -8.57
CA GLU A 364 39.82 -51.59 -9.47
C GLU A 364 39.69 -50.08 -9.66
N PHE A 365 40.55 -49.30 -8.96
CA PHE A 365 40.46 -47.85 -9.02
C PHE A 365 40.62 -47.33 -10.45
N THR A 366 39.62 -46.60 -10.89
CA THR A 366 39.50 -46.19 -12.30
C THR A 366 40.19 -44.86 -12.52
N PHE A 367 41.14 -44.82 -13.47
CA PHE A 367 41.90 -43.64 -13.92
C PHE A 367 41.66 -43.34 -15.39
N SER A 368 41.76 -42.07 -15.74
CA SER A 368 41.58 -41.62 -17.11
C SER A 368 42.87 -41.80 -17.91
N LYS A 369 42.74 -41.99 -19.25
CA LYS A 369 43.86 -41.94 -20.18
C LYS A 369 44.69 -40.68 -20.07
N TYR A 370 44.02 -39.54 -19.69
CA TYR A 370 44.65 -38.22 -19.56
C TYR A 370 45.63 -38.16 -18.40
N ALA A 371 45.28 -38.76 -17.25
CA ALA A 371 46.17 -38.85 -16.09
C ALA A 371 47.41 -39.65 -16.41
N ARG A 372 47.22 -40.79 -17.15
CA ARG A 372 48.32 -41.64 -17.64
C ARG A 372 49.24 -40.88 -18.61
N GLN A 373 48.66 -40.10 -19.57
CA GLN A 373 49.45 -39.29 -20.49
C GLN A 373 50.30 -38.24 -19.74
N LEU A 374 49.78 -37.58 -18.73
CA LEU A 374 50.53 -36.68 -17.88
C LEU A 374 51.63 -37.36 -17.11
N GLN A 375 51.38 -38.55 -16.54
CA GLN A 375 52.36 -39.33 -15.79
C GLN A 375 53.51 -39.80 -16.71
N GLU A 376 53.17 -40.34 -17.88
CA GLU A 376 54.17 -40.79 -18.88
C GLU A 376 54.94 -39.60 -19.45
N GLY A 377 54.29 -38.51 -19.75
CA GLY A 377 54.91 -37.25 -20.18
C GLY A 377 55.97 -36.76 -19.20
N LEU A 378 55.62 -36.73 -17.88
CA LEU A 378 56.54 -36.36 -16.81
C LEU A 378 57.70 -37.30 -16.76
N LYS A 379 57.48 -38.65 -16.82
CA LYS A 379 58.54 -39.67 -16.79
C LYS A 379 59.52 -39.51 -17.96
N LEU A 380 59.03 -39.34 -19.16
CA LEU A 380 59.84 -39.13 -20.34
C LEU A 380 60.68 -37.85 -20.27
N ARG A 381 60.05 -36.72 -19.76
CA ARG A 381 60.74 -35.46 -19.61
C ARG A 381 61.88 -35.53 -18.59
N LEU A 382 61.62 -36.16 -17.43
CA LEU A 382 62.58 -36.32 -16.35
C LEU A 382 63.71 -37.30 -16.76
N GLN A 383 63.40 -38.42 -17.51
CA GLN A 383 64.38 -39.31 -18.08
C GLN A 383 65.30 -38.59 -19.09
N GLY A 384 64.72 -37.77 -19.97
CA GLY A 384 65.49 -36.97 -20.92
C GLY A 384 66.42 -35.95 -20.23
N ALA A 385 66.02 -35.42 -19.09
CA ALA A 385 66.79 -34.55 -18.23
C ALA A 385 67.75 -35.28 -17.28
N ARG A 386 67.74 -36.62 -17.20
CA ARG A 386 68.49 -37.45 -16.25
C ARG A 386 68.14 -37.18 -14.78
N LEU A 387 66.90 -36.73 -14.49
CA LEU A 387 66.44 -36.38 -13.15
C LEU A 387 65.42 -37.36 -12.58
N TRP A 388 65.11 -38.45 -13.35
CA TRP A 388 64.09 -39.45 -12.95
C TRP A 388 64.43 -40.19 -11.67
N ASP A 389 65.65 -40.58 -11.52
CA ASP A 389 66.13 -41.36 -10.34
C ASP A 389 66.18 -40.47 -9.10
N ASP A 390 66.60 -39.20 -9.24
CA ASP A 390 66.62 -38.21 -8.14
C ASP A 390 65.16 -37.86 -7.69
N TYR A 391 64.25 -37.74 -8.63
CA TYR A 391 62.83 -37.55 -8.37
C TYR A 391 62.23 -38.70 -7.58
N ARG A 392 62.46 -39.96 -8.02
CA ARG A 392 62.01 -41.17 -7.33
C ARG A 392 62.60 -41.27 -5.93
N GLN A 393 63.92 -41.15 -5.77
CA GLN A 393 64.56 -41.14 -4.46
C GLN A 393 64.00 -40.04 -3.52
N THR A 394 63.68 -38.88 -4.07
CA THR A 394 63.12 -37.80 -3.26
C THR A 394 61.74 -38.15 -2.77
N LEU A 395 60.88 -38.73 -3.62
CA LEU A 395 59.57 -39.25 -3.22
C LEU A 395 59.63 -40.31 -2.14
N GLU A 396 60.63 -41.30 -2.30
CA GLU A 396 60.85 -42.37 -1.33
C GLU A 396 61.38 -41.82 0.03
N ARG A 397 62.25 -40.79 0.04
CA ARG A 397 62.70 -40.11 1.26
C ARG A 397 61.63 -39.35 2.01
N LEU A 398 60.57 -38.88 1.36
CA LEU A 398 59.42 -38.26 1.99
C LEU A 398 58.58 -39.30 2.75
N GLY A 399 58.70 -40.61 2.46
CA GLY A 399 58.15 -41.73 3.22
C GLY A 399 56.66 -41.59 3.54
N GLU A 400 56.32 -41.61 4.83
CA GLU A 400 54.93 -41.53 5.32
C GLU A 400 54.35 -40.08 5.37
N ARG A 401 54.84 -39.17 4.53
CA ARG A 401 54.32 -37.78 4.44
C ARG A 401 53.56 -37.57 3.16
N PRO A 402 52.31 -38.07 3.03
CA PRO A 402 51.56 -38.02 1.78
C PRO A 402 51.29 -36.58 1.31
N ALA A 403 51.14 -35.60 2.18
CA ALA A 403 50.99 -34.17 1.80
C ALA A 403 52.22 -33.65 1.09
N ALA A 404 53.44 -33.96 1.58
CA ALA A 404 54.68 -33.51 0.94
C ALA A 404 54.95 -34.24 -0.40
N GLN A 405 54.63 -35.57 -0.46
CA GLN A 405 54.70 -36.33 -1.72
C GLN A 405 53.72 -35.74 -2.77
N TRP A 406 52.50 -35.43 -2.36
CA TRP A 406 51.48 -34.80 -3.22
C TRP A 406 51.93 -33.45 -3.74
N GLU A 407 52.48 -32.61 -2.89
CA GLU A 407 52.97 -31.30 -3.26
C GLU A 407 54.16 -31.39 -4.24
N LEU A 408 55.11 -32.25 -3.97
CA LEU A 408 56.27 -32.45 -4.82
C LEU A 408 55.84 -32.94 -6.22
N ALA A 409 55.06 -34.01 -6.30
CA ALA A 409 54.59 -34.57 -7.56
C ALA A 409 53.71 -33.56 -8.33
N GLY A 410 52.81 -32.86 -7.57
CA GLY A 410 51.95 -31.78 -8.12
C GLY A 410 52.75 -30.63 -8.71
N ASN A 411 53.84 -30.19 -8.05
CA ASN A 411 54.68 -29.12 -8.60
C ASN A 411 55.39 -29.52 -9.91
N TRP A 412 55.89 -30.76 -9.99
CA TRP A 412 56.51 -31.23 -11.24
C TRP A 412 55.50 -31.40 -12.38
N LEU A 413 54.30 -31.92 -12.09
CA LEU A 413 53.24 -32.07 -13.11
C LEU A 413 52.67 -30.72 -13.52
N ARG A 414 52.55 -29.76 -12.56
CA ARG A 414 52.15 -28.38 -12.84
C ARG A 414 53.12 -27.67 -13.79
N GLY A 415 54.45 -27.90 -13.56
CA GLY A 415 55.47 -27.43 -14.48
C GLY A 415 55.33 -28.02 -15.90
N LEU A 416 55.02 -29.34 -16.00
CA LEU A 416 54.78 -30.00 -17.28
C LEU A 416 53.53 -29.43 -17.98
N CYS A 417 52.43 -29.14 -17.25
CA CYS A 417 51.22 -28.53 -17.81
C CYS A 417 51.43 -27.07 -18.29
N GLY A 418 52.59 -26.45 -18.03
CA GLY A 418 52.98 -25.20 -18.66
C GLY A 418 53.29 -25.30 -20.14
N ASP A 419 53.58 -26.48 -20.62
CA ASP A 419 53.84 -26.73 -22.06
C ASP A 419 52.50 -26.83 -22.82
N ALA A 420 52.41 -26.25 -24.02
CA ALA A 420 51.21 -26.20 -24.84
C ALA A 420 50.59 -27.59 -25.13
N GLU A 421 51.40 -28.63 -25.18
CA GLU A 421 50.97 -30.03 -25.40
C GLU A 421 50.16 -30.58 -24.24
N PHE A 422 50.56 -30.27 -22.99
CA PHE A 422 49.95 -30.82 -21.76
C PHE A 422 48.98 -29.87 -21.10
N GLN A 423 48.96 -28.59 -21.47
CA GLN A 423 48.05 -27.56 -20.93
C GLN A 423 46.58 -27.99 -20.99
N PRO A 424 46.06 -28.60 -22.07
CA PRO A 424 44.67 -29.09 -22.12
C PRO A 424 44.39 -30.22 -21.12
N LEU A 425 45.38 -30.88 -20.56
CA LEU A 425 45.26 -31.98 -19.62
C LEU A 425 45.35 -31.53 -18.16
N ALA A 426 45.55 -30.26 -17.89
CA ALA A 426 45.76 -29.71 -16.54
C ALA A 426 44.62 -30.05 -15.56
N ALA A 427 43.39 -30.23 -16.03
CA ALA A 427 42.24 -30.67 -15.20
C ALA A 427 42.45 -32.07 -14.57
N TYR A 428 43.32 -32.90 -15.11
CA TYR A 428 43.63 -34.27 -14.66
C TYR A 428 44.94 -34.33 -13.86
N LEU A 429 45.50 -33.23 -13.47
CA LEU A 429 46.76 -33.15 -12.73
C LEU A 429 46.69 -33.93 -11.41
N ASP A 430 45.67 -33.72 -10.56
CA ASP A 430 45.55 -34.40 -9.29
C ASP A 430 45.45 -35.91 -9.47
N GLU A 431 44.75 -36.35 -10.49
CA GLU A 431 44.61 -37.78 -10.81
C GLU A 431 46.00 -38.37 -11.26
N ALA A 432 46.78 -37.62 -12.00
CA ALA A 432 48.15 -38.02 -12.39
C ALA A 432 49.09 -38.04 -11.16
N VAL A 433 48.93 -37.10 -10.20
CA VAL A 433 49.66 -37.12 -8.93
C VAL A 433 49.34 -38.42 -8.18
N ALA A 434 48.01 -38.71 -7.95
CA ALA A 434 47.61 -39.92 -7.27
C ALA A 434 48.18 -41.18 -7.96
N LEU A 435 48.04 -41.28 -9.28
CA LEU A 435 48.56 -42.39 -10.07
C LEU A 435 50.09 -42.60 -9.90
N SER A 436 50.83 -41.55 -9.66
CA SER A 436 52.27 -41.56 -9.43
C SER A 436 52.67 -41.96 -8.00
N LEU A 437 51.76 -41.79 -7.03
CA LEU A 437 51.97 -42.06 -5.58
C LEU A 437 51.40 -43.39 -5.11
N LEU A 438 50.59 -44.06 -5.94
CA LEU A 438 50.00 -45.34 -5.58
C LEU A 438 51.02 -46.51 -5.71
N ASP A 439 50.92 -47.44 -4.75
CA ASP A 439 51.73 -48.67 -4.78
C ASP A 439 51.43 -49.50 -6.03
N GLU A 440 52.42 -50.20 -6.55
CA GLU A 440 52.29 -51.09 -7.75
C GLU A 440 51.25 -52.21 -7.50
N GLU A 441 51.05 -52.60 -6.26
CA GLU A 441 50.13 -53.70 -5.85
C GLU A 441 48.68 -53.26 -5.82
N MET A 442 48.38 -51.92 -5.86
CA MET A 442 47.01 -51.48 -5.84
C MET A 442 46.33 -51.72 -7.19
N PRO A 443 45.18 -52.45 -7.19
CA PRO A 443 44.43 -52.71 -8.41
C PRO A 443 43.96 -51.40 -9.04
N ARG A 444 44.34 -51.17 -10.30
CA ARG A 444 43.96 -49.94 -11.04
C ARG A 444 43.62 -50.27 -12.50
N ARG A 445 42.61 -49.59 -13.01
CA ARG A 445 42.19 -49.72 -14.39
C ARG A 445 42.30 -48.36 -15.09
N ILE A 446 43.00 -48.28 -16.18
CA ILE A 446 43.05 -47.10 -17.01
C ILE A 446 42.03 -47.26 -18.12
N THR A 447 41.13 -46.31 -18.22
CA THR A 447 40.03 -46.33 -19.19
C THR A 447 40.37 -45.41 -20.37
N GLU A 448 40.35 -45.98 -21.58
CA GLU A 448 40.69 -45.26 -22.83
C GLU A 448 39.54 -44.43 -23.40
N VAL A 449 38.44 -44.25 -22.67
CA VAL A 449 37.28 -43.46 -23.09
C VAL A 449 37.64 -42.00 -23.18
N ASP A 450 37.19 -41.36 -24.27
CA ASP A 450 37.31 -39.92 -24.42
C ASP A 450 36.15 -39.24 -23.66
N LEU A 451 36.50 -38.52 -22.58
CA LEU A 451 35.49 -37.81 -21.76
C LEU A 451 35.04 -36.50 -22.36
N ARG A 452 35.75 -35.98 -23.34
CA ARG A 452 35.53 -34.70 -23.98
C ARG A 452 34.68 -34.83 -25.22
N PHE A 453 33.72 -33.93 -25.38
CA PHE A 453 32.86 -33.90 -26.55
C PHE A 453 32.42 -32.49 -26.85
N GLN A 454 31.98 -32.26 -28.07
CA GLN A 454 31.40 -31.00 -28.48
C GLN A 454 29.95 -31.22 -28.90
N VAL A 455 29.09 -30.27 -28.52
CA VAL A 455 27.70 -30.22 -28.95
C VAL A 455 27.56 -28.96 -29.82
N ASP A 456 27.23 -29.14 -31.10
CA ASP A 456 27.07 -28.06 -32.05
C ASP A 456 25.61 -27.84 -32.40
N GLY A 457 25.30 -26.66 -32.97
CA GLY A 457 23.95 -26.30 -33.42
C GLY A 457 23.02 -25.84 -32.32
N LEU A 458 23.53 -25.40 -31.18
CA LEU A 458 22.75 -24.86 -30.09
C LEU A 458 22.02 -23.57 -30.49
N MET A 459 20.86 -23.36 -29.92
CA MET A 459 19.97 -22.22 -30.19
C MET A 459 20.00 -21.16 -29.09
N GLY A 460 20.35 -21.49 -27.85
CA GLY A 460 20.39 -20.58 -26.72
C GLY A 460 21.67 -19.75 -26.64
N GLU A 461 21.64 -18.71 -25.82
CA GLU A 461 22.74 -17.79 -25.57
C GLU A 461 23.29 -17.98 -24.15
N HIS A 462 24.59 -18.20 -24.03
CA HIS A 462 25.28 -18.28 -22.74
C HIS A 462 26.78 -18.02 -22.97
N PRO A 463 27.53 -17.43 -22.00
CA PRO A 463 28.96 -17.16 -22.15
C PRO A 463 29.83 -18.40 -22.53
N ARG A 464 29.38 -19.60 -22.20
CA ARG A 464 30.07 -20.85 -22.54
C ARG A 464 29.79 -21.33 -23.97
N ILE A 465 28.81 -20.80 -24.64
CA ILE A 465 28.47 -21.15 -26.02
C ILE A 465 29.27 -20.26 -26.94
N VAL A 466 30.15 -20.88 -27.72
CA VAL A 466 30.97 -20.16 -28.71
C VAL A 466 30.58 -20.68 -30.12
N GLU A 467 30.23 -19.79 -31.03
CA GLU A 467 29.84 -20.14 -32.42
C GLU A 467 28.73 -21.24 -32.47
N ARG A 468 27.73 -21.17 -31.58
CA ARG A 468 26.67 -22.16 -31.43
C ARG A 468 27.14 -23.55 -31.01
N GLY A 469 28.35 -23.66 -30.49
CA GLY A 469 28.98 -24.88 -29.99
C GLY A 469 29.27 -24.81 -28.50
N LEU A 470 29.15 -25.94 -27.80
CA LEU A 470 29.45 -26.06 -26.38
C LEU A 470 30.42 -27.23 -26.18
N ALA A 471 31.61 -26.92 -25.69
CA ALA A 471 32.61 -27.94 -25.31
C ALA A 471 32.30 -28.44 -23.90
N LEU A 472 32.19 -29.75 -23.76
CA LEU A 472 31.83 -30.45 -22.51
C LEU A 472 32.84 -31.58 -22.25
N ALA A 473 33.03 -31.88 -20.98
CA ALA A 473 33.63 -33.12 -20.50
C ALA A 473 32.66 -33.78 -19.49
N VAL A 474 32.52 -35.08 -19.51
CA VAL A 474 31.52 -35.80 -18.68
C VAL A 474 31.73 -35.56 -17.20
N ASP A 475 32.97 -35.68 -16.70
CA ASP A 475 33.36 -35.45 -15.31
C ASP A 475 33.13 -33.97 -14.88
N ASP A 476 33.49 -33.01 -15.74
CA ASP A 476 33.25 -31.57 -15.49
C ASP A 476 31.76 -31.24 -15.50
N PHE A 477 30.97 -31.79 -16.41
CA PHE A 477 29.52 -31.59 -16.46
C PHE A 477 28.85 -32.04 -15.17
N PHE A 478 29.12 -33.26 -14.68
CA PHE A 478 28.54 -33.73 -13.42
C PHE A 478 29.09 -32.95 -12.20
N GLY A 479 30.36 -32.56 -12.23
CA GLY A 479 30.98 -31.74 -11.18
C GLY A 479 30.31 -30.36 -11.07
N ARG A 480 30.06 -29.67 -12.19
CA ARG A 480 29.36 -28.39 -12.24
C ARG A 480 27.90 -28.50 -11.78
N LEU A 481 27.20 -29.52 -12.25
CA LEU A 481 25.82 -29.83 -11.82
C LEU A 481 25.73 -30.06 -10.31
N ARG A 482 26.70 -30.81 -9.74
CA ARG A 482 26.75 -31.07 -8.29
C ARG A 482 27.00 -29.77 -7.51
N ARG A 483 27.99 -28.96 -7.91
CA ARG A 483 28.29 -27.66 -7.29
C ARG A 483 27.08 -26.75 -7.38
N HIS A 484 26.41 -26.70 -8.51
CA HIS A 484 25.18 -25.92 -8.68
C HIS A 484 24.08 -26.31 -7.69
N ARG A 485 23.83 -27.65 -7.55
CA ARG A 485 22.79 -28.15 -6.62
C ARG A 485 23.16 -28.00 -5.15
N GLN A 486 24.44 -28.16 -4.79
CA GLN A 486 24.87 -28.19 -3.39
C GLN A 486 25.27 -26.82 -2.83
N GLN A 487 25.70 -25.89 -3.66
CA GLN A 487 26.22 -24.59 -3.24
C GLN A 487 25.43 -23.45 -3.83
N PHE A 488 25.29 -23.41 -5.15
CA PHE A 488 24.63 -22.28 -5.82
C PHE A 488 23.15 -22.19 -5.47
N LEU A 489 22.38 -23.27 -5.61
CA LEU A 489 20.95 -23.27 -5.29
C LEU A 489 20.65 -22.95 -3.82
N PRO A 490 21.32 -23.56 -2.82
CA PRO A 490 21.12 -23.18 -1.42
C PRO A 490 21.51 -21.74 -1.13
N GLY A 491 22.60 -21.23 -1.73
CA GLY A 491 23.02 -19.86 -1.62
C GLY A 491 21.99 -18.89 -2.21
N LEU A 492 21.52 -19.16 -3.43
CA LEU A 492 20.49 -18.37 -4.09
C LEU A 492 19.17 -18.38 -3.29
N ARG A 493 18.73 -19.53 -2.79
CA ARG A 493 17.53 -19.64 -1.96
C ARG A 493 17.67 -18.87 -0.65
N ARG A 494 18.85 -18.91 -0.02
CA ARG A 494 19.15 -18.09 1.16
C ARG A 494 19.07 -16.60 0.84
N TYR A 495 19.61 -16.18 -0.30
CA TYR A 495 19.50 -14.80 -0.79
C TYR A 495 18.04 -14.38 -1.03
N GLN A 496 17.27 -15.21 -1.75
CA GLN A 496 15.86 -14.94 -2.05
C GLN A 496 15.03 -14.84 -0.77
N ALA A 497 15.23 -15.74 0.20
CA ALA A 497 14.55 -15.70 1.49
C ALA A 497 14.89 -14.44 2.28
N LEU A 498 16.18 -14.07 2.36
CA LEU A 498 16.65 -12.86 3.04
C LEU A 498 16.14 -11.59 2.34
N ARG A 499 16.17 -11.57 1.00
CA ARG A 499 15.60 -10.49 0.19
C ARG A 499 14.11 -10.30 0.50
N GLN A 500 13.34 -11.39 0.56
CA GLN A 500 11.92 -11.34 0.87
C GLN A 500 11.66 -10.87 2.30
N GLU A 501 12.42 -11.35 3.30
CA GLU A 501 12.36 -10.91 4.69
C GLU A 501 12.58 -9.39 4.80
N ILE A 502 13.64 -8.88 4.17
CA ILE A 502 13.98 -7.46 4.21
C ILE A 502 12.92 -6.61 3.51
N VAL A 503 12.50 -7.02 2.30
CA VAL A 503 11.47 -6.29 1.56
C VAL A 503 10.15 -6.24 2.34
N GLU A 504 9.74 -7.33 2.99
CA GLU A 504 8.52 -7.35 3.78
C GLU A 504 8.62 -6.46 5.01
N ARG A 505 9.74 -6.54 5.75
CA ARG A 505 10.02 -5.66 6.90
C ARG A 505 9.99 -4.18 6.52
N GLU A 506 10.65 -3.79 5.44
CA GLU A 506 10.67 -2.41 4.96
C GLU A 506 9.32 -1.97 4.39
N ARG A 507 8.56 -2.87 3.75
CA ARG A 507 7.19 -2.64 3.29
C ARG A 507 6.24 -2.32 4.45
N GLU A 508 6.34 -3.06 5.56
CA GLU A 508 5.59 -2.81 6.78
C GLU A 508 6.01 -1.49 7.44
N ALA A 509 7.31 -1.24 7.52
CA ALA A 509 7.86 0.01 8.08
C ALA A 509 7.38 1.25 7.30
N LEU A 510 7.35 1.18 5.97
CA LEU A 510 6.87 2.24 5.09
C LEU A 510 5.33 2.30 4.98
N ARG A 511 4.59 1.33 5.50
CA ARG A 511 3.11 1.23 5.46
C ARG A 511 2.52 1.38 4.04
N LEU A 512 3.14 0.79 3.03
CA LEU A 512 2.78 0.99 1.63
C LEU A 512 1.32 0.63 1.29
N ALA A 513 0.70 -0.26 2.06
CA ALA A 513 -0.69 -0.65 1.88
C ALA A 513 -1.69 0.51 2.12
N GLU A 514 -1.31 1.53 2.90
CA GLU A 514 -2.14 2.71 3.20
C GLU A 514 -2.20 3.68 2.01
N PHE A 515 -1.22 3.66 1.11
CA PHE A 515 -1.07 4.64 0.02
C PHE A 515 -1.70 4.20 -1.31
N LYS A 516 -2.19 2.97 -1.39
CA LYS A 516 -2.93 2.50 -2.56
C LYS A 516 -4.33 3.10 -2.54
N PRO A 517 -4.74 3.90 -3.55
CA PRO A 517 -6.06 4.48 -3.60
C PRO A 517 -7.13 3.37 -3.68
N ARG A 518 -8.12 3.44 -2.80
CA ARG A 518 -9.21 2.47 -2.70
C ARG A 518 -10.55 3.19 -2.87
N PRO A 519 -10.97 3.52 -4.10
CA PRO A 519 -12.25 4.19 -4.31
C PRO A 519 -13.38 3.35 -3.71
N LEU A 520 -14.27 4.01 -2.98
CA LEU A 520 -15.41 3.34 -2.36
C LEU A 520 -16.27 2.67 -3.45
N SER A 521 -16.66 1.43 -3.22
CA SER A 521 -17.54 0.67 -4.12
C SER A 521 -18.92 1.33 -4.30
N SER A 522 -19.34 2.13 -3.33
CA SER A 522 -20.58 2.92 -3.35
C SER A 522 -20.45 4.27 -4.06
N PHE A 523 -19.24 4.69 -4.44
CA PHE A 523 -19.04 5.94 -5.16
C PHE A 523 -19.55 5.81 -6.60
N VAL A 524 -20.68 6.42 -6.86
CA VAL A 524 -21.28 6.46 -8.21
C VAL A 524 -20.79 7.73 -8.89
N ARG A 525 -20.14 7.56 -10.04
CA ARG A 525 -19.78 8.67 -10.92
C ARG A 525 -21.06 9.29 -11.45
N ASN A 526 -21.29 10.55 -11.18
CA ASN A 526 -22.48 11.26 -11.58
C ASN A 526 -22.19 12.31 -12.67
N LYS A 527 -23.25 12.84 -13.26
CA LYS A 527 -23.16 13.84 -14.33
C LYS A 527 -22.40 15.10 -13.89
N LEU A 528 -22.59 15.53 -12.65
CA LEU A 528 -21.89 16.69 -12.11
C LEU A 528 -20.37 16.47 -12.05
N ILE A 529 -19.93 15.29 -11.61
CA ILE A 529 -18.51 14.92 -11.59
C ILE A 529 -17.93 14.94 -12.99
N ASN A 530 -18.61 14.31 -13.97
CA ASN A 530 -18.14 14.23 -15.35
C ASN A 530 -18.07 15.58 -16.04
N ASP A 531 -19.17 16.33 -15.99
CA ASP A 531 -19.35 17.51 -16.82
C ASP A 531 -18.67 18.74 -16.22
N VAL A 532 -18.51 18.78 -14.88
CA VAL A 532 -18.00 19.93 -14.15
C VAL A 532 -16.70 19.61 -13.42
N TYR A 533 -16.73 18.72 -12.42
CA TYR A 533 -15.60 18.55 -11.50
C TYR A 533 -14.37 17.96 -12.17
N LEU A 534 -14.52 16.97 -13.04
CA LEU A 534 -13.35 16.41 -13.76
C LEU A 534 -12.73 17.42 -14.75
N GLY A 535 -13.50 18.34 -15.30
CA GLY A 535 -12.98 19.42 -16.12
C GLY A 535 -12.14 20.40 -15.31
N VAL A 536 -12.66 20.86 -14.18
CA VAL A 536 -11.99 21.79 -13.25
C VAL A 536 -10.74 21.16 -12.63
N ILE A 537 -10.86 19.91 -12.14
CA ILE A 537 -9.73 19.16 -11.58
C ILE A 537 -8.69 18.91 -12.68
N GLY A 538 -9.11 18.52 -13.87
CA GLY A 538 -8.24 18.29 -15.02
C GLY A 538 -7.47 19.53 -15.43
N ASP A 539 -8.12 20.71 -15.46
CA ASP A 539 -7.47 22.01 -15.74
C ASP A 539 -6.37 22.31 -14.71
N ASN A 540 -6.63 22.07 -13.42
CA ASN A 540 -5.64 22.29 -12.37
C ASN A 540 -4.52 21.23 -12.40
N LEU A 541 -4.84 19.94 -12.54
CA LEU A 541 -3.83 18.88 -12.64
C LEU A 541 -2.94 19.06 -13.87
N ALA A 542 -3.49 19.56 -14.98
CA ALA A 542 -2.71 19.93 -16.16
C ALA A 542 -1.69 21.04 -15.87
N LYS A 543 -2.05 22.00 -15.00
CA LYS A 543 -1.11 23.04 -14.52
C LYS A 543 0.00 22.43 -13.64
N GLN A 544 -0.29 21.38 -12.85
CA GLN A 544 0.65 20.80 -11.90
C GLN A 544 1.54 19.70 -12.48
N MET A 545 1.00 18.81 -13.33
CA MET A 545 1.68 17.59 -13.81
C MET A 545 1.97 17.60 -15.30
N GLY A 546 1.39 18.56 -16.05
CA GLY A 546 1.46 18.56 -17.51
C GLY A 546 0.43 17.63 -18.17
N THR A 547 0.39 17.66 -19.50
CA THR A 547 -0.54 16.90 -20.34
C THR A 547 0.20 16.17 -21.44
N VAL A 548 -0.47 15.17 -22.07
CA VAL A 548 0.04 14.40 -23.22
C VAL A 548 -0.68 14.87 -24.48
N GLY A 549 0.02 14.90 -25.63
CA GLY A 549 -0.52 15.26 -26.94
C GLY A 549 -0.02 16.59 -27.49
N GLU A 550 -0.70 17.13 -28.51
CA GLU A 550 -0.27 18.35 -29.25
C GLU A 550 -0.24 19.62 -28.37
N ASN A 551 -1.09 19.70 -27.33
CA ASN A 551 -1.17 20.80 -26.38
C ASN A 551 -0.36 20.53 -25.10
N LYS A 552 0.88 20.08 -25.24
CA LYS A 552 1.74 19.79 -24.10
C LYS A 552 2.03 21.06 -23.29
N ARG A 553 1.61 21.11 -22.03
CA ARG A 553 1.89 22.19 -21.12
C ARG A 553 3.22 21.95 -20.41
N THR A 554 4.11 22.92 -20.45
CA THR A 554 5.45 22.85 -19.87
C THR A 554 5.62 23.72 -18.62
N ASP A 555 4.81 24.77 -18.48
CA ASP A 555 4.84 25.64 -17.31
C ASP A 555 3.99 25.02 -16.19
N LEU A 556 4.68 24.30 -15.30
CA LEU A 556 4.05 23.59 -14.19
C LEU A 556 4.01 24.49 -12.95
N MET A 557 2.81 24.80 -12.49
CA MET A 557 2.56 25.57 -11.27
C MET A 557 1.14 25.32 -10.75
N GLY A 558 0.84 25.78 -9.54
CA GLY A 558 -0.51 25.78 -8.98
C GLY A 558 -0.74 24.75 -7.89
N LEU A 559 -1.88 24.88 -7.26
CA LEU A 559 -2.39 24.09 -6.17
C LEU A 559 -3.90 23.96 -6.34
N LEU A 560 -4.44 22.78 -6.14
CA LEU A 560 -5.89 22.59 -6.05
C LEU A 560 -6.34 22.69 -4.59
N MET A 561 -7.27 23.59 -4.31
CA MET A 561 -7.82 23.76 -2.98
C MET A 561 -9.34 23.59 -2.99
N LEU A 562 -9.81 22.58 -2.28
CA LEU A 562 -11.22 22.21 -2.19
C LEU A 562 -11.79 22.69 -0.84
N ILE A 563 -12.40 23.87 -0.81
CA ILE A 563 -13.03 24.44 0.39
C ILE A 563 -14.53 24.26 0.27
N SER A 564 -15.07 23.30 0.99
CA SER A 564 -16.52 23.03 0.97
C SER A 564 -16.96 22.40 2.28
N PRO A 565 -18.27 22.44 2.60
CA PRO A 565 -18.80 21.83 3.81
C PRO A 565 -18.41 20.35 3.94
N PRO A 566 -18.40 19.77 5.14
CA PRO A 566 -18.17 18.34 5.33
C PRO A 566 -19.25 17.49 4.65
N GLY A 567 -18.89 16.29 4.20
CA GLY A 567 -19.82 15.32 3.58
C GLY A 567 -20.05 15.50 2.07
N TYR A 568 -19.29 16.34 1.38
CA TYR A 568 -19.33 16.50 -0.08
C TYR A 568 -18.40 15.57 -0.86
N GLY A 569 -17.76 14.63 -0.15
CA GLY A 569 -16.92 13.60 -0.80
C GLY A 569 -15.61 14.14 -1.39
N LYS A 570 -15.04 15.23 -0.86
CA LYS A 570 -13.74 15.79 -1.30
C LYS A 570 -12.65 14.71 -1.41
N THR A 571 -12.46 13.99 -0.32
CA THR A 571 -11.44 12.92 -0.24
C THR A 571 -11.74 11.79 -1.22
N THR A 572 -13.01 11.32 -1.26
CA THR A 572 -13.43 10.22 -2.16
C THR A 572 -13.27 10.59 -3.64
N LEU A 573 -13.57 11.85 -4.00
CA LEU A 573 -13.40 12.35 -5.36
C LEU A 573 -11.92 12.35 -5.77
N MET A 574 -11.05 12.84 -4.91
CA MET A 574 -9.61 12.90 -5.21
C MET A 574 -8.97 11.52 -5.19
N GLU A 575 -9.39 10.63 -4.31
CA GLU A 575 -8.98 9.23 -4.30
C GLU A 575 -9.42 8.50 -5.59
N TYR A 576 -10.64 8.77 -6.08
CA TYR A 576 -11.11 8.27 -7.38
C TYR A 576 -10.23 8.79 -8.53
N VAL A 577 -9.91 10.06 -8.57
CA VAL A 577 -9.05 10.66 -9.61
C VAL A 577 -7.64 10.06 -9.54
N ALA A 578 -7.05 9.94 -8.34
CA ALA A 578 -5.75 9.33 -8.14
C ALA A 578 -5.71 7.88 -8.65
N HIS A 579 -6.74 7.09 -8.30
CA HIS A 579 -6.87 5.71 -8.77
C HIS A 579 -6.94 5.63 -10.31
N ARG A 580 -7.68 6.53 -10.96
CA ARG A 580 -7.82 6.54 -12.41
C ARG A 580 -6.53 6.95 -13.14
N LEU A 581 -5.74 7.83 -12.55
CA LEU A 581 -4.44 8.24 -13.07
C LEU A 581 -3.29 7.29 -12.69
N GLY A 582 -3.55 6.28 -11.85
CA GLY A 582 -2.52 5.40 -11.29
C GLY A 582 -1.54 6.13 -10.38
N LEU A 583 -2.00 7.20 -9.71
CA LEU A 583 -1.20 7.97 -8.76
C LEU A 583 -1.25 7.34 -7.36
N ILE A 584 -0.14 7.43 -6.65
CA ILE A 584 -0.04 7.09 -5.24
C ILE A 584 -0.78 8.17 -4.44
N PHE A 585 -1.75 7.77 -3.62
CA PHE A 585 -2.58 8.70 -2.85
C PHE A 585 -2.03 8.88 -1.44
N MET A 586 -1.27 9.96 -1.23
CA MET A 586 -0.64 10.28 0.07
C MET A 586 -1.54 11.24 0.85
N LYS A 587 -2.41 10.66 1.68
CA LYS A 587 -3.31 11.44 2.54
C LYS A 587 -2.62 11.85 3.82
N ILE A 588 -2.56 13.17 4.07
CA ILE A 588 -2.09 13.80 5.31
C ILE A 588 -3.29 14.33 6.08
N ASN A 589 -3.38 13.97 7.34
CA ASN A 589 -4.52 14.32 8.19
C ASN A 589 -4.25 15.63 8.96
N GLY A 590 -4.95 16.71 8.61
CA GLY A 590 -4.80 18.01 9.25
C GLY A 590 -5.06 18.02 10.77
N PRO A 591 -6.14 17.40 11.28
CA PRO A 591 -6.37 17.24 12.71
C PRO A 591 -5.22 16.54 13.47
N ALA A 592 -4.56 15.58 12.84
CA ALA A 592 -3.41 14.88 13.42
C ALA A 592 -2.14 15.72 13.45
N LEU A 593 -1.99 16.67 12.51
CA LEU A 593 -0.91 17.66 12.54
C LEU A 593 -1.15 18.70 13.65
N GLY A 594 -2.38 19.20 13.76
CA GLY A 594 -2.75 20.21 14.75
C GLY A 594 -2.18 21.61 14.47
N HIS A 595 -2.53 22.54 15.36
CA HIS A 595 -2.12 23.95 15.23
C HIS A 595 -0.69 24.26 15.71
N GLU A 596 0.02 23.30 16.30
CA GLU A 596 1.37 23.50 16.81
C GLU A 596 2.47 23.20 15.79
N VAL A 597 2.15 22.40 14.74
CA VAL A 597 3.11 22.05 13.69
C VAL A 597 3.32 23.20 12.72
N ARG A 598 4.56 23.70 12.66
CA ARG A 598 4.98 24.81 11.79
C ARG A 598 6.04 24.42 10.75
N SER A 599 6.70 23.30 10.95
CA SER A 599 7.82 22.81 10.14
C SER A 599 7.45 21.53 9.43
N LEU A 600 8.14 21.20 8.32
CA LEU A 600 8.06 19.89 7.66
C LEU A 600 9.01 18.88 8.29
N ASP A 601 9.78 19.24 9.31
CA ASP A 601 10.75 18.38 9.99
C ASP A 601 10.03 17.47 11.02
N PRO A 602 10.01 16.15 10.84
CA PRO A 602 9.44 15.22 11.83
C PRO A 602 10.09 15.31 13.21
N GLY A 603 11.37 15.75 13.28
CA GLY A 603 12.10 15.93 14.54
C GLY A 603 11.56 17.08 15.40
N GLN A 604 10.82 18.03 14.79
CA GLN A 604 10.22 19.18 15.47
C GLN A 604 8.73 18.96 15.80
N ALA A 605 8.21 17.76 15.54
CA ALA A 605 6.81 17.43 15.83
C ALA A 605 6.52 17.39 17.34
N PRO A 606 5.42 17.98 17.83
CA PRO A 606 5.08 18.02 19.25
C PRO A 606 4.71 16.65 19.81
N ASP A 607 4.17 15.76 19.03
CA ASP A 607 3.69 14.44 19.42
C ASP A 607 4.01 13.35 18.38
N ALA A 608 3.75 12.08 18.74
CA ALA A 608 4.01 10.93 17.86
C ALA A 608 3.09 10.90 16.62
N THR A 609 1.86 11.38 16.74
CA THR A 609 0.87 11.35 15.65
C THR A 609 1.24 12.37 14.58
N SER A 610 1.55 13.60 14.97
CA SER A 610 2.01 14.65 14.05
C SER A 610 3.34 14.28 13.40
N ARG A 611 4.25 13.61 14.13
CA ARG A 611 5.50 13.08 13.58
C ARG A 611 5.25 12.07 12.47
N GLN A 612 4.34 11.13 12.66
CA GLN A 612 3.99 10.14 11.63
C GLN A 612 3.38 10.79 10.37
N GLU A 613 2.56 11.83 10.53
CA GLU A 613 2.01 12.57 9.38
C GLU A 613 3.12 13.31 8.61
N LEU A 614 4.09 13.90 9.31
CA LEU A 614 5.24 14.54 8.68
C LEU A 614 6.19 13.55 8.01
N GLU A 615 6.37 12.35 8.58
CA GLU A 615 7.13 11.26 7.95
C GLU A 615 6.45 10.80 6.65
N LYS A 616 5.12 10.64 6.62
CA LYS A 616 4.36 10.34 5.40
C LYS A 616 4.52 11.43 4.35
N LEU A 617 4.45 12.70 4.77
CA LEU A 617 4.64 13.83 3.87
C LEU A 617 6.05 13.81 3.24
N ASN A 618 7.09 13.62 4.05
CA ASN A 618 8.46 13.56 3.55
C ASN A 618 8.70 12.32 2.67
N LEU A 619 8.05 11.19 2.96
CA LEU A 619 8.06 10.03 2.07
C LEU A 619 7.42 10.36 0.71
N ALA A 620 6.32 11.12 0.68
CA ALA A 620 5.73 11.59 -0.59
C ALA A 620 6.72 12.43 -1.40
N LEU A 621 7.49 13.30 -0.73
CA LEU A 621 8.52 14.11 -1.37
C LEU A 621 9.69 13.25 -1.89
N GLU A 622 10.11 12.22 -1.16
CA GLU A 622 11.12 11.25 -1.61
C GLU A 622 10.64 10.42 -2.81
N MET A 623 9.38 9.99 -2.81
CA MET A 623 8.78 9.31 -3.96
C MET A 623 8.82 10.17 -5.23
N GLY A 624 8.55 11.45 -5.10
CA GLY A 624 8.76 12.51 -6.09
C GLY A 624 8.00 12.37 -7.42
N ASN A 625 7.56 11.18 -7.81
CA ASN A 625 6.87 10.93 -9.08
C ASN A 625 5.65 10.03 -8.90
N ASN A 626 4.62 10.24 -9.72
CA ASN A 626 3.33 9.56 -9.66
C ASN A 626 2.62 9.67 -8.29
N VAL A 627 2.74 10.82 -7.64
CA VAL A 627 2.20 11.08 -6.29
C VAL A 627 1.15 12.18 -6.32
N MET A 628 0.02 11.93 -5.67
CA MET A 628 -0.95 12.93 -5.26
C MET A 628 -0.84 13.13 -3.75
N LEU A 629 -0.26 14.26 -3.34
CA LEU A 629 -0.21 14.69 -1.95
C LEU A 629 -1.54 15.37 -1.61
N TYR A 630 -2.34 14.73 -0.77
CA TYR A 630 -3.66 15.22 -0.37
C TYR A 630 -3.65 15.60 1.12
N VAL A 631 -3.75 16.90 1.42
CA VAL A 631 -3.84 17.40 2.79
C VAL A 631 -5.30 17.63 3.13
N ASP A 632 -5.83 16.81 4.04
CA ASP A 632 -7.22 16.85 4.46
C ASP A 632 -7.43 17.73 5.67
N ASP A 633 -8.59 18.39 5.76
CA ASP A 633 -9.03 19.21 6.89
C ASP A 633 -8.00 20.29 7.32
N ILE A 634 -7.52 21.08 6.33
CA ILE A 634 -6.47 22.10 6.52
C ILE A 634 -6.83 23.18 7.54
N GLN A 635 -8.12 23.35 7.88
CA GLN A 635 -8.57 24.31 8.91
C GLN A 635 -8.05 23.99 10.32
N HIS A 636 -7.50 22.77 10.53
CA HIS A 636 -6.87 22.35 11.78
C HIS A 636 -5.34 22.49 11.78
N THR A 637 -4.75 22.98 10.68
CA THR A 637 -3.30 23.15 10.56
C THR A 637 -2.87 24.59 10.85
N HIS A 638 -1.58 24.77 11.22
CA HIS A 638 -1.02 26.09 11.40
C HIS A 638 -0.79 26.82 10.05
N PRO A 639 -1.09 28.12 9.94
CA PRO A 639 -0.87 28.88 8.69
C PRO A 639 0.58 28.83 8.17
N GLU A 640 1.59 28.85 9.05
CA GLU A 640 3.00 28.75 8.67
C GLU A 640 3.35 27.38 8.03
N PHE A 641 2.72 26.30 8.49
CA PHE A 641 2.86 24.99 7.85
C PHE A 641 2.37 25.03 6.41
N LEU A 642 1.21 25.60 6.15
CA LEU A 642 0.66 25.75 4.80
C LEU A 642 1.55 26.60 3.89
N GLN A 643 2.22 27.63 4.44
CA GLN A 643 3.13 28.50 3.69
C GLN A 643 4.37 27.75 3.15
N LYS A 644 4.77 26.61 3.77
CA LYS A 644 5.91 25.80 3.28
C LYS A 644 5.69 25.24 1.88
N PHE A 645 4.43 25.15 1.44
CA PHE A 645 4.08 24.66 0.09
C PHE A 645 4.13 25.75 -1.00
N ILE A 646 4.31 27.02 -0.65
CA ILE A 646 4.27 28.12 -1.62
C ILE A 646 5.25 27.90 -2.78
N SER A 647 6.51 27.56 -2.48
CA SER A 647 7.55 27.35 -3.49
C SER A 647 7.28 26.09 -4.36
N LEU A 648 6.55 25.12 -3.83
CA LEU A 648 6.12 23.93 -4.58
C LEU A 648 4.98 24.28 -5.56
N CYS A 649 4.16 25.28 -5.22
CA CYS A 649 3.00 25.69 -6.00
C CYS A 649 3.33 26.76 -7.04
N ASP A 650 4.51 27.38 -7.00
CA ASP A 650 4.97 28.32 -8.01
C ASP A 650 5.85 27.65 -9.09
N GLY A 651 6.32 28.42 -10.08
CA GLY A 651 7.14 27.93 -11.20
C GLY A 651 8.48 27.32 -10.80
N THR A 652 8.94 27.51 -9.56
CA THR A 652 10.18 26.88 -9.06
C THR A 652 10.00 25.41 -8.76
N ARG A 653 8.78 24.98 -8.38
CA ARG A 653 8.42 23.58 -8.06
C ARG A 653 9.39 22.93 -7.07
N ARG A 654 9.88 23.70 -6.08
CA ARG A 654 10.83 23.22 -5.08
C ARG A 654 10.24 23.27 -3.69
N VAL A 655 10.62 22.32 -2.86
CA VAL A 655 10.25 22.26 -1.44
C VAL A 655 11.39 21.66 -0.63
N GLU A 656 11.60 22.19 0.57
CA GLU A 656 12.54 21.61 1.52
C GLU A 656 11.80 20.63 2.44
N GLY A 657 12.40 19.46 2.66
CA GLY A 657 11.90 18.46 3.57
C GLY A 657 13.03 17.78 4.33
N VAL A 658 12.68 16.89 5.26
CA VAL A 658 13.64 16.18 6.10
C VAL A 658 13.35 14.68 6.04
N TRP A 659 14.26 13.93 5.41
CA TRP A 659 14.16 12.47 5.33
C TRP A 659 15.23 11.82 6.21
N LYS A 660 14.80 10.98 7.16
CA LYS A 660 15.68 10.28 8.12
C LYS A 660 16.72 11.22 8.76
N GLY A 661 16.26 12.41 9.19
CA GLY A 661 17.09 13.41 9.87
C GLY A 661 18.03 14.22 8.96
N ARG A 662 17.91 14.08 7.62
CA ARG A 662 18.71 14.87 6.65
C ARG A 662 17.80 15.83 5.91
N THR A 663 18.13 17.12 5.94
CA THR A 663 17.44 18.15 5.14
C THR A 663 17.79 17.97 3.66
N LYS A 664 16.76 18.02 2.80
CA LYS A 664 16.91 17.86 1.35
C LYS A 664 15.96 18.81 0.64
N THR A 665 16.44 19.43 -0.43
CA THR A 665 15.59 20.22 -1.35
C THR A 665 15.10 19.32 -2.48
N TYR A 666 13.80 19.18 -2.62
CA TYR A 666 13.18 18.39 -3.67
C TYR A 666 12.78 19.26 -4.84
N ASP A 667 13.19 18.89 -6.05
CA ASP A 667 12.82 19.55 -7.29
C ASP A 667 11.79 18.69 -8.02
N MET A 668 10.54 19.18 -8.08
CA MET A 668 9.40 18.47 -8.68
C MET A 668 9.13 18.89 -10.13
N ARG A 669 10.04 19.62 -10.78
CA ARG A 669 9.89 19.99 -12.19
C ARG A 669 9.96 18.75 -13.09
N GLY A 670 9.02 18.62 -14.03
CA GLY A 670 8.94 17.49 -14.95
C GLY A 670 8.45 16.17 -14.33
N ARG A 671 8.07 16.17 -13.05
CA ARG A 671 7.56 15.01 -12.33
C ARG A 671 6.03 15.05 -12.24
N LYS A 672 5.42 13.88 -12.24
CA LYS A 672 3.97 13.73 -11.98
C LYS A 672 3.72 13.81 -10.46
N PHE A 673 3.82 15.03 -9.94
CA PHE A 673 3.56 15.33 -8.54
C PHE A 673 2.51 16.43 -8.43
N CYS A 674 1.39 16.16 -7.76
CA CYS A 674 0.36 17.15 -7.55
C CYS A 674 0.01 17.30 -6.06
N VAL A 675 -0.36 18.52 -5.69
CA VAL A 675 -0.78 18.90 -4.35
C VAL A 675 -2.24 19.28 -4.38
N VAL A 676 -3.01 18.69 -3.51
CA VAL A 676 -4.42 18.97 -3.30
C VAL A 676 -4.64 19.23 -1.81
N MET A 677 -5.26 20.33 -1.47
CA MET A 677 -5.62 20.66 -0.10
C MET A 677 -7.14 20.71 0.03
N ALA A 678 -7.67 20.14 1.09
CA ALA A 678 -9.10 20.14 1.36
C ALA A 678 -9.38 20.70 2.74
N GLY A 679 -10.38 21.53 2.84
CA GLY A 679 -10.78 22.15 4.09
C GLY A 679 -12.28 22.43 4.17
N ASN A 680 -12.72 22.78 5.35
CA ASN A 680 -14.07 23.24 5.64
C ASN A 680 -14.07 24.77 5.82
N PRO A 681 -15.20 25.47 5.50
CA PRO A 681 -15.27 26.93 5.64
C PRO A 681 -15.24 27.41 7.09
N TYR A 682 -15.63 26.56 8.04
CA TYR A 682 -15.59 26.85 9.47
C TYR A 682 -14.57 25.98 10.20
N THR A 683 -13.92 26.56 11.22
CA THR A 683 -13.13 25.83 12.22
C THR A 683 -14.07 25.13 13.24
N GLU A 684 -13.54 24.30 14.12
CA GLU A 684 -14.34 23.66 15.20
C GLU A 684 -14.91 24.68 16.18
N SER A 685 -14.23 25.80 16.43
CA SER A 685 -14.74 26.93 17.23
C SER A 685 -15.88 27.68 16.54
N GLY A 686 -16.14 27.38 15.25
CA GLY A 686 -17.16 28.07 14.43
C GLY A 686 -16.68 29.37 13.80
N GLU A 687 -15.41 29.68 13.87
CA GLU A 687 -14.81 30.81 13.18
C GLU A 687 -14.57 30.49 11.70
N VAL A 688 -14.58 31.53 10.85
CA VAL A 688 -14.28 31.37 9.42
C VAL A 688 -12.81 31.06 9.24
N PHE A 689 -12.51 29.96 8.57
CA PHE A 689 -11.13 29.56 8.26
C PHE A 689 -10.49 30.53 7.27
N ARG A 690 -9.33 31.07 7.63
CA ARG A 690 -8.58 32.03 6.81
C ARG A 690 -7.36 31.34 6.18
N ILE A 691 -7.35 31.29 4.85
CA ILE A 691 -6.21 30.78 4.07
C ILE A 691 -5.16 31.89 4.00
N PRO A 692 -3.85 31.61 4.17
CA PRO A 692 -2.80 32.60 3.96
C PRO A 692 -2.85 33.20 2.55
N ASP A 693 -2.91 34.51 2.43
CA ASP A 693 -3.10 35.25 1.17
C ASP A 693 -2.09 34.86 0.09
N MET A 694 -0.83 34.66 0.46
CA MET A 694 0.23 34.23 -0.47
C MET A 694 0.00 32.83 -1.05
N LEU A 695 -0.65 31.92 -0.32
CA LEU A 695 -1.02 30.61 -0.80
C LEU A 695 -2.31 30.67 -1.63
N ALA A 696 -3.30 31.45 -1.17
CA ALA A 696 -4.57 31.66 -1.87
C ALA A 696 -4.37 32.19 -3.30
N ASN A 697 -3.43 33.13 -3.48
CA ASN A 697 -3.09 33.71 -4.80
C ASN A 697 -2.45 32.70 -5.78
N ARG A 698 -1.99 31.55 -5.31
CA ARG A 698 -1.37 30.48 -6.13
C ARG A 698 -2.26 29.23 -6.26
N ALA A 699 -3.36 29.22 -5.54
CA ALA A 699 -4.30 28.11 -5.52
C ALA A 699 -5.50 28.39 -6.43
N ASP A 700 -5.94 27.35 -7.15
CA ASP A 700 -7.29 27.34 -7.71
C ASP A 700 -8.22 26.83 -6.61
N ILE A 701 -9.04 27.73 -6.04
CA ILE A 701 -9.94 27.45 -4.91
C ILE A 701 -11.34 27.13 -5.45
N TYR A 702 -11.85 25.95 -5.10
CA TYR A 702 -13.18 25.51 -5.50
C TYR A 702 -14.02 25.11 -4.30
N ASN A 703 -15.29 25.51 -4.34
CA ASN A 703 -16.31 25.08 -3.39
C ASN A 703 -17.23 24.05 -4.08
N LEU A 704 -17.11 22.77 -3.72
CA LEU A 704 -17.92 21.70 -4.33
C LEU A 704 -19.42 21.81 -3.97
N GLY A 705 -19.75 22.55 -2.92
CA GLY A 705 -21.15 22.79 -2.51
C GLY A 705 -21.78 24.02 -3.14
N ASP A 706 -21.01 24.84 -3.85
CA ASP A 706 -21.53 26.03 -4.50
C ASP A 706 -22.11 25.69 -5.88
N THR A 707 -23.25 26.23 -6.18
CA THR A 707 -23.85 26.11 -7.50
C THR A 707 -23.15 27.07 -8.46
N LEU A 708 -22.19 26.55 -9.20
CA LEU A 708 -21.62 27.28 -10.33
C LEU A 708 -22.76 27.75 -11.24
N SER A 709 -22.78 29.03 -11.55
CA SER A 709 -23.86 29.70 -12.32
C SER A 709 -24.19 28.88 -13.59
N GLY A 710 -25.45 28.37 -13.67
CA GLY A 710 -25.97 27.59 -14.78
C GLY A 710 -25.96 26.05 -14.62
N MET A 711 -25.41 25.49 -13.51
CA MET A 711 -25.32 24.04 -13.28
C MET A 711 -26.24 23.53 -12.13
N GLN A 712 -27.25 24.33 -11.74
CA GLN A 712 -28.18 23.99 -10.65
C GLN A 712 -28.89 22.66 -10.86
N GLU A 713 -29.29 22.34 -12.08
CA GLU A 713 -29.96 21.07 -12.40
C GLU A 713 -29.03 19.88 -12.19
N ALA A 714 -27.78 19.93 -12.70
CA ALA A 714 -26.79 18.87 -12.52
C ALA A 714 -26.41 18.69 -11.05
N PHE A 715 -26.30 19.79 -10.29
CA PHE A 715 -26.03 19.76 -8.87
C PHE A 715 -27.19 19.15 -8.08
N SER A 716 -28.43 19.55 -8.38
CA SER A 716 -29.62 18.97 -7.79
C SER A 716 -29.79 17.48 -8.11
N LEU A 717 -29.51 17.09 -9.36
CA LEU A 717 -29.55 15.69 -9.80
C LEU A 717 -28.49 14.85 -9.08
N SER A 718 -27.32 15.38 -8.79
CA SER A 718 -26.23 14.65 -8.14
C SER A 718 -26.58 14.14 -6.75
N TYR A 719 -27.50 14.81 -6.03
CA TYR A 719 -28.01 14.33 -4.74
C TYR A 719 -28.86 13.06 -4.91
N ILE A 720 -29.64 12.99 -5.98
CA ILE A 720 -30.44 11.80 -6.30
C ILE A 720 -29.52 10.66 -6.72
N GLU A 721 -28.57 10.93 -7.66
CA GLU A 721 -27.60 9.94 -8.14
C GLU A 721 -26.79 9.33 -7.00
N ASN A 722 -26.31 10.17 -6.07
CA ASN A 722 -25.54 9.72 -4.93
C ASN A 722 -26.36 8.93 -3.91
N ALA A 723 -27.64 9.22 -3.78
CA ALA A 723 -28.55 8.55 -2.85
C ALA A 723 -29.10 7.21 -3.37
N LEU A 724 -28.93 6.88 -4.67
CA LEU A 724 -29.47 5.65 -5.27
C LEU A 724 -28.98 4.39 -4.52
N THR A 725 -27.68 4.33 -4.21
CA THR A 725 -27.08 3.15 -3.56
C THR A 725 -27.49 3.01 -2.09
N SER A 726 -27.99 4.09 -1.46
CA SER A 726 -28.41 4.10 -0.06
C SER A 726 -29.85 3.64 0.15
N ASN A 727 -30.69 3.63 -0.91
CA ASN A 727 -32.07 3.21 -0.81
C ASN A 727 -32.26 1.80 -1.40
N PRO A 728 -32.89 0.84 -0.67
CA PRO A 728 -33.04 -0.55 -1.12
C PRO A 728 -33.82 -0.70 -2.44
N VAL A 729 -34.84 0.16 -2.68
CA VAL A 729 -35.66 0.14 -3.91
C VAL A 729 -34.88 0.69 -5.10
N LEU A 730 -34.03 1.71 -4.88
CA LEU A 730 -33.30 2.39 -5.92
C LEU A 730 -31.91 1.81 -6.19
N ALA A 731 -31.34 1.06 -5.24
CA ALA A 731 -29.99 0.47 -5.36
C ALA A 731 -29.79 -0.39 -6.64
N PRO A 732 -30.77 -1.21 -7.08
CA PRO A 732 -30.66 -1.94 -8.35
C PRO A 732 -30.48 -1.05 -9.58
N LEU A 733 -31.01 0.18 -9.58
CA LEU A 733 -30.87 1.13 -10.68
C LEU A 733 -29.43 1.62 -10.83
N ALA A 734 -28.68 1.72 -9.74
CA ALA A 734 -27.27 2.15 -9.77
C ALA A 734 -26.36 1.19 -10.56
N THR A 735 -26.76 -0.08 -10.70
CA THR A 735 -26.04 -1.11 -11.47
C THR A 735 -26.53 -1.23 -12.93
N ARG A 736 -27.69 -0.63 -13.24
CA ARG A 736 -28.28 -0.58 -14.57
C ARG A 736 -27.84 0.67 -15.33
N ASP A 737 -28.42 0.92 -16.49
CA ASP A 737 -28.08 2.10 -17.29
C ASP A 737 -28.59 3.39 -16.63
N MET A 738 -27.71 4.40 -16.52
CA MET A 738 -28.06 5.70 -15.94
C MET A 738 -29.10 6.46 -16.78
N ALA A 739 -29.26 6.12 -18.07
CA ALA A 739 -30.33 6.68 -18.91
C ALA A 739 -31.72 6.34 -18.34
N ASP A 740 -31.88 5.13 -17.80
CA ASP A 740 -33.14 4.73 -17.16
C ASP A 740 -33.40 5.53 -15.89
N VAL A 741 -32.36 5.79 -15.11
CA VAL A 741 -32.45 6.64 -13.89
C VAL A 741 -32.92 8.03 -14.27
N TYR A 742 -32.35 8.67 -15.30
CA TYR A 742 -32.74 10.01 -15.73
C TYR A 742 -34.17 10.07 -16.25
N ARG A 743 -34.63 9.01 -16.90
CA ARG A 743 -36.06 8.88 -17.34
C ARG A 743 -37.03 8.72 -16.16
N PHE A 744 -36.67 7.94 -15.14
CA PHE A 744 -37.44 7.84 -13.91
C PHE A 744 -37.47 9.16 -13.14
N VAL A 745 -36.35 9.90 -13.09
CA VAL A 745 -36.29 11.24 -12.51
C VAL A 745 -37.21 12.19 -13.26
N ALA A 746 -37.15 12.20 -14.60
CA ALA A 746 -38.03 13.03 -15.44
C ALA A 746 -39.51 12.68 -15.22
N LYS A 747 -39.86 11.39 -15.10
CA LYS A 747 -41.21 10.95 -14.72
C LYS A 747 -41.64 11.46 -13.36
N ALA A 748 -40.76 11.40 -12.35
CA ALA A 748 -41.05 11.88 -11.02
C ALA A 748 -41.24 13.41 -10.98
N GLU A 749 -40.60 14.17 -11.88
CA GLU A 749 -40.78 15.59 -12.12
C GLU A 749 -42.06 15.92 -12.93
N GLY A 750 -42.84 14.93 -13.34
CA GLY A 750 -44.07 15.13 -14.13
C GLY A 750 -43.87 15.31 -15.63
N LYS A 751 -42.64 15.07 -16.15
CA LYS A 751 -42.37 15.11 -17.61
C LYS A 751 -42.97 13.91 -18.32
N PRO A 752 -43.24 13.99 -19.66
CA PRO A 752 -43.74 12.86 -20.44
C PRO A 752 -42.84 11.63 -20.31
N PHE A 753 -43.45 10.46 -20.10
CA PHE A 753 -42.75 9.20 -19.86
C PHE A 753 -43.36 8.10 -20.71
N SER A 754 -42.52 7.32 -21.40
CA SER A 754 -42.90 6.11 -22.11
C SER A 754 -42.06 4.93 -21.63
N SER A 755 -42.71 3.83 -21.26
CA SER A 755 -42.00 2.61 -20.81
C SER A 755 -41.16 1.98 -21.93
N ASN A 756 -41.47 2.26 -23.19
CA ASN A 756 -40.70 1.75 -24.36
C ASN A 756 -39.35 2.43 -24.54
N GLU A 757 -39.11 3.53 -23.84
CA GLU A 757 -37.82 4.26 -23.87
C GLU A 757 -36.82 3.75 -22.85
N LEU A 758 -37.22 2.88 -21.94
CA LEU A 758 -36.31 2.27 -20.97
C LEU A 758 -35.44 1.21 -21.64
N VAL A 759 -34.17 1.21 -21.30
CA VAL A 759 -33.20 0.24 -21.81
C VAL A 759 -33.44 -1.15 -21.21
N HIS A 760 -33.90 -1.22 -19.96
CA HIS A 760 -34.21 -2.46 -19.27
C HIS A 760 -35.71 -2.63 -19.11
N GLY A 761 -36.16 -3.89 -19.07
CA GLY A 761 -37.57 -4.22 -18.83
C GLY A 761 -37.90 -4.11 -17.35
N TYR A 762 -38.92 -3.30 -17.01
CA TYR A 762 -39.45 -3.13 -15.66
C TYR A 762 -40.95 -3.48 -15.63
N SER A 763 -41.41 -4.12 -14.58
CA SER A 763 -42.82 -4.34 -14.35
C SER A 763 -43.55 -3.04 -13.99
N GLY A 764 -44.83 -2.96 -14.22
CA GLY A 764 -45.63 -1.78 -13.87
C GLY A 764 -45.62 -1.49 -12.35
N ALA A 765 -45.50 -2.51 -11.52
CA ALA A 765 -45.36 -2.37 -10.06
C ALA A 765 -44.00 -1.72 -9.69
N GLU A 766 -42.89 -2.22 -10.27
CA GLU A 766 -41.55 -1.64 -10.07
C GLU A 766 -41.48 -0.19 -10.52
N ILE A 767 -42.06 0.14 -11.69
CA ILE A 767 -42.13 1.51 -12.22
C ILE A 767 -42.82 2.46 -11.21
N ASN A 768 -43.92 2.02 -10.63
CA ASN A 768 -44.67 2.82 -9.68
C ASN A 768 -43.90 2.97 -8.34
N GLU A 769 -43.33 1.89 -7.83
CA GLU A 769 -42.53 1.90 -6.60
C GLU A 769 -41.31 2.79 -6.72
N ILE A 770 -40.53 2.66 -7.80
CA ILE A 770 -39.39 3.50 -8.10
C ILE A 770 -39.78 4.98 -8.21
N SER A 771 -40.85 5.27 -8.99
CA SER A 771 -41.33 6.64 -9.20
C SER A 771 -41.80 7.30 -7.91
N SER A 772 -42.55 6.55 -7.08
CA SER A 772 -43.05 7.04 -5.78
C SER A 772 -41.92 7.30 -4.79
N THR A 773 -40.91 6.41 -4.76
CA THR A 773 -39.71 6.59 -3.92
C THR A 773 -38.89 7.80 -4.38
N LEU A 774 -38.72 7.98 -5.69
CA LEU A 774 -37.98 9.14 -6.24
C LEU A 774 -38.69 10.45 -5.96
N GLN A 775 -40.05 10.53 -6.03
CA GLN A 775 -40.80 11.74 -5.69
C GLN A 775 -40.55 12.19 -4.26
N ARG A 776 -40.57 11.25 -3.30
CA ARG A 776 -40.24 11.52 -1.89
C ARG A 776 -38.79 11.94 -1.72
N LEU A 777 -37.87 11.25 -2.39
CA LEU A 777 -36.47 11.58 -2.37
C LEU A 777 -36.18 13.00 -2.89
N MET A 778 -36.93 13.46 -3.91
CA MET A 778 -36.85 14.84 -4.42
C MET A 778 -37.32 15.87 -3.40
N GLN A 779 -38.40 15.59 -2.65
CA GLN A 779 -38.83 16.49 -1.60
C GLN A 779 -37.76 16.66 -0.49
N VAL A 780 -37.12 15.56 -0.11
CA VAL A 780 -35.99 15.61 0.83
C VAL A 780 -34.82 16.37 0.24
N ARG A 781 -34.45 16.12 -1.03
CA ARG A 781 -33.40 16.82 -1.74
C ARG A 781 -33.62 18.35 -1.71
N ASP A 782 -34.83 18.81 -1.95
CA ASP A 782 -35.15 20.25 -2.01
C ASP A 782 -34.94 20.92 -0.65
N VAL A 783 -35.22 20.25 0.44
CA VAL A 783 -34.91 20.73 1.80
C VAL A 783 -33.41 20.74 2.04
N VAL A 784 -32.72 19.65 1.70
CA VAL A 784 -31.26 19.51 1.86
C VAL A 784 -30.52 20.60 1.08
N LEU A 785 -30.96 20.89 -0.14
CA LEU A 785 -30.38 21.96 -0.97
C LEU A 785 -30.57 23.36 -0.33
N LYS A 786 -31.74 23.67 0.23
CA LYS A 786 -31.98 24.94 0.94
C LYS A 786 -31.06 25.06 2.15
N VAL A 787 -30.91 23.98 2.93
CA VAL A 787 -30.00 23.93 4.07
C VAL A 787 -28.56 24.15 3.63
N ASN A 788 -28.12 23.50 2.53
CA ASN A 788 -26.79 23.69 1.96
C ASN A 788 -26.54 25.13 1.54
N GLN A 789 -27.46 25.73 0.78
CA GLN A 789 -27.34 27.13 0.33
C GLN A 789 -27.23 28.09 1.53
N GLN A 790 -28.06 27.89 2.57
CA GLN A 790 -28.00 28.71 3.77
C GLN A 790 -26.68 28.53 4.54
N TYR A 791 -26.17 27.31 4.63
CA TYR A 791 -24.87 27.03 5.26
C TYR A 791 -23.73 27.76 4.52
N ILE A 792 -23.68 27.66 3.17
CA ILE A 792 -22.64 28.32 2.36
C ILE A 792 -22.79 29.85 2.47
N ALA A 793 -23.98 30.39 2.35
CA ALA A 793 -24.24 31.81 2.49
C ALA A 793 -23.83 32.33 3.88
N SER A 794 -24.14 31.57 4.93
CA SER A 794 -23.72 31.89 6.29
C SER A 794 -22.20 31.80 6.44
N ALA A 795 -21.53 30.80 5.85
CA ALA A 795 -20.07 30.66 5.89
C ALA A 795 -19.32 31.78 5.17
N ALA A 796 -19.87 32.25 4.04
CA ALA A 796 -19.27 33.30 3.23
C ALA A 796 -19.43 34.71 3.84
N GLN A 797 -20.38 34.90 4.78
CA GLN A 797 -20.68 36.18 5.37
C GLN A 797 -19.65 36.56 6.44
N ALA A 798 -18.95 37.67 6.25
CA ALA A 798 -18.04 38.22 7.25
C ALA A 798 -18.80 38.62 8.53
N ASP A 799 -18.20 38.40 9.69
CA ASP A 799 -18.84 38.59 10.98
C ASP A 799 -19.37 40.01 11.18
N GLN A 800 -18.66 41.02 10.64
CA GLN A 800 -19.07 42.43 10.72
C GLN A 800 -20.40 42.76 9.98
N TYR A 801 -20.81 41.92 9.02
CA TYR A 801 -22.04 42.12 8.25
C TYR A 801 -23.15 41.16 8.60
N ARG A 802 -22.96 40.25 9.57
CA ARG A 802 -23.97 39.28 9.99
C ARG A 802 -25.14 39.99 10.69
N SER A 803 -26.36 39.67 10.29
CA SER A 803 -27.60 40.12 10.89
C SER A 803 -28.31 39.03 11.73
N GLU A 804 -27.80 37.82 11.70
CA GLU A 804 -28.35 36.66 12.41
C GLU A 804 -27.20 35.68 12.84
N PRO A 805 -27.42 34.84 13.85
CA PRO A 805 -26.44 33.84 14.27
C PRO A 805 -25.95 32.95 13.12
N PRO A 806 -24.70 32.41 13.16
CA PRO A 806 -24.16 31.55 12.11
C PRO A 806 -24.98 30.26 11.99
N PHE A 807 -25.34 29.92 10.76
CA PHE A 807 -26.05 28.69 10.44
C PHE A 807 -25.06 27.55 10.19
N LYS A 808 -25.15 26.48 11.00
CA LYS A 808 -24.17 25.39 11.05
C LYS A 808 -24.74 24.02 10.63
N LEU A 809 -26.07 23.87 10.47
CA LEU A 809 -26.64 22.62 9.96
C LEU A 809 -26.23 22.38 8.52
N GLN A 810 -25.92 21.12 8.19
CA GLN A 810 -25.32 20.75 6.92
C GLN A 810 -26.35 20.15 5.95
N GLY A 811 -26.31 20.58 4.69
CA GLY A 811 -27.08 19.98 3.58
C GLY A 811 -26.19 19.15 2.68
N SER A 812 -25.48 18.15 3.21
CA SER A 812 -24.47 17.36 2.48
C SER A 812 -25.05 16.09 1.85
N TYR A 813 -24.28 15.45 0.95
CA TYR A 813 -24.62 14.10 0.43
C TYR A 813 -24.78 13.07 1.55
N ARG A 814 -24.02 13.19 2.64
CA ARG A 814 -24.12 12.31 3.81
C ARG A 814 -25.49 12.43 4.48
N ASN A 815 -26.00 13.65 4.64
CA ASN A 815 -27.33 13.90 5.19
C ASN A 815 -28.42 13.34 4.28
N MET A 816 -28.29 13.56 2.97
CA MET A 816 -29.18 13.00 1.96
C MET A 816 -29.23 11.46 2.02
N ASN A 817 -28.07 10.79 2.08
CA ASN A 817 -27.97 9.34 2.12
C ASN A 817 -28.61 8.74 3.38
N LYS A 818 -28.37 9.35 4.57
CA LYS A 818 -28.97 8.92 5.84
C LYS A 818 -30.51 9.00 5.83
N MET A 819 -31.07 10.00 5.15
CA MET A 819 -32.52 10.12 5.01
C MET A 819 -33.03 9.17 3.92
N ALA A 820 -32.35 9.07 2.79
CA ALA A 820 -32.70 8.17 1.67
C ALA A 820 -32.84 6.72 2.11
N GLU A 821 -31.97 6.23 3.00
CA GLU A 821 -32.02 4.86 3.55
C GLU A 821 -33.35 4.53 4.21
N LYS A 822 -34.02 5.55 4.81
CA LYS A 822 -35.26 5.39 5.56
C LYS A 822 -36.52 5.64 4.71
N ILE A 823 -36.41 6.11 3.46
CA ILE A 823 -37.54 6.41 2.57
C ILE A 823 -38.10 5.14 1.97
N SER A 824 -39.43 4.98 2.07
CA SER A 824 -40.17 3.90 1.41
C SER A 824 -41.24 4.42 0.46
N ALA A 825 -41.66 3.61 -0.50
CA ALA A 825 -42.69 3.96 -1.48
C ALA A 825 -44.07 4.24 -0.88
N VAL A 826 -44.37 3.72 0.31
CA VAL A 826 -45.66 3.86 1.00
C VAL A 826 -45.70 5.00 2.02
N MET A 827 -44.57 5.64 2.33
CA MET A 827 -44.47 6.73 3.29
C MET A 827 -45.38 7.92 2.89
N ASN A 828 -46.14 8.49 3.81
CA ASN A 828 -46.94 9.68 3.58
C ASN A 828 -46.17 10.98 3.81
N ASP A 829 -46.74 12.12 3.42
CA ASP A 829 -46.09 13.43 3.53
C ASP A 829 -45.80 13.84 4.98
N ALA A 830 -46.65 13.50 5.93
CA ALA A 830 -46.44 13.81 7.35
C ALA A 830 -45.26 13.02 7.93
N GLU A 831 -45.16 11.73 7.59
CA GLU A 831 -44.04 10.88 7.98
C GLU A 831 -42.71 11.36 7.34
N LEU A 832 -42.73 11.81 6.08
CA LEU A 832 -41.59 12.37 5.42
C LEU A 832 -41.10 13.67 6.08
N LEU A 833 -42.03 14.55 6.42
CA LEU A 833 -41.73 15.80 7.12
C LEU A 833 -41.18 15.55 8.54
N GLN A 834 -41.68 14.51 9.21
CA GLN A 834 -41.17 14.09 10.52
C GLN A 834 -39.75 13.50 10.39
N LEU A 835 -39.50 12.66 9.36
CA LEU A 835 -38.17 12.11 9.10
C LEU A 835 -37.13 13.21 8.94
N ILE A 836 -37.46 14.26 8.19
CA ILE A 836 -36.55 15.40 7.98
C ILE A 836 -36.31 16.16 9.30
N ALA A 837 -37.39 16.36 10.09
CA ALA A 837 -37.31 17.06 11.39
C ALA A 837 -36.44 16.29 12.38
N ASP A 838 -36.64 14.99 12.51
CA ASP A 838 -35.88 14.11 13.41
C ASP A 838 -34.39 14.04 13.03
N HIS A 839 -34.13 14.00 11.72
CA HIS A 839 -32.74 13.99 11.22
C HIS A 839 -32.00 15.25 11.66
N TYR A 840 -32.57 16.45 11.40
CA TYR A 840 -31.89 17.71 11.71
C TYR A 840 -31.95 18.05 13.21
N GLN A 841 -32.92 17.54 13.96
CA GLN A 841 -32.90 17.61 15.40
C GLN A 841 -31.72 16.81 15.98
N GLY A 842 -31.49 15.61 15.49
CA GLY A 842 -30.28 14.82 15.83
C GLY A 842 -28.97 15.52 15.46
N GLU A 843 -28.91 16.12 14.28
CA GLU A 843 -27.72 16.90 13.84
C GLU A 843 -27.49 18.15 14.72
N SER A 844 -28.56 18.84 15.16
CA SER A 844 -28.46 20.01 16.03
C SER A 844 -27.87 19.70 17.41
N GLN A 845 -28.12 18.49 17.93
CA GLN A 845 -27.57 18.03 19.20
C GLN A 845 -26.07 17.83 19.17
N LEU A 846 -25.49 17.68 17.97
CA LEU A 846 -24.05 17.54 17.78
C LEU A 846 -23.34 18.91 17.70
N LEU A 847 -24.10 20.01 17.64
CA LEU A 847 -23.54 21.36 17.65
C LEU A 847 -23.12 21.74 19.07
N THR A 848 -21.90 22.23 19.22
CA THR A 848 -21.38 22.71 20.52
C THR A 848 -22.16 23.90 21.06
N THR A 849 -22.67 24.75 20.15
CA THR A 849 -23.45 25.97 20.50
C THR A 849 -24.47 26.26 19.39
N GLY A 850 -25.58 26.92 19.74
CA GLY A 850 -26.51 27.45 18.75
C GLY A 850 -27.53 26.41 18.20
N ALA A 851 -27.81 25.33 18.92
CA ALA A 851 -28.77 24.31 18.46
C ALA A 851 -30.18 24.87 18.24
N GLU A 852 -30.69 25.67 19.17
CA GLU A 852 -32.02 26.31 19.07
C GLU A 852 -32.08 27.25 17.86
N GLU A 853 -31.11 28.13 17.71
CA GLU A 853 -31.05 29.11 16.63
C GLU A 853 -31.04 28.45 15.24
N ASN A 854 -30.27 27.34 15.12
CA ASN A 854 -30.18 26.58 13.89
C ASN A 854 -31.48 25.86 13.53
N LEU A 855 -32.21 25.29 14.51
CA LEU A 855 -33.51 24.66 14.29
C LEU A 855 -34.60 25.68 13.94
N LEU A 856 -34.59 26.85 14.56
CA LEU A 856 -35.53 27.93 14.25
C LEU A 856 -35.29 28.51 12.86
N LYS A 857 -34.02 28.65 12.45
CA LYS A 857 -33.64 29.03 11.07
C LYS A 857 -34.05 27.95 10.08
N LEU A 858 -33.91 26.68 10.39
CA LEU A 858 -34.38 25.58 9.55
C LEU A 858 -35.89 25.63 9.35
N ALA A 859 -36.66 25.89 10.43
CA ALA A 859 -38.11 26.04 10.35
C ALA A 859 -38.53 27.24 9.47
N GLU A 860 -37.78 28.37 9.55
CA GLU A 860 -37.90 29.52 8.63
C GLU A 860 -37.69 29.12 7.17
N LEU A 861 -36.59 28.40 6.84
CA LEU A 861 -36.25 27.93 5.51
C LEU A 861 -37.30 26.96 4.92
N ARG A 862 -37.93 26.16 5.75
CA ARG A 862 -38.98 25.23 5.36
C ARG A 862 -40.36 25.92 5.25
N GLY A 863 -40.53 27.12 5.77
CA GLY A 863 -41.81 27.85 5.80
C GLY A 863 -42.85 27.24 6.73
N ASN A 864 -42.44 26.49 7.74
CA ASN A 864 -43.31 25.80 8.71
C ASN A 864 -43.14 26.27 10.16
N GLN A 865 -42.66 27.51 10.36
CA GLN A 865 -42.56 28.13 11.69
C GLN A 865 -43.94 28.33 12.31
N SER A 866 -44.08 27.91 13.60
CA SER A 866 -45.23 28.34 14.39
C SER A 866 -45.10 29.83 14.75
N PRO A 867 -46.20 30.52 15.08
CA PRO A 867 -46.14 31.93 15.55
C PRO A 867 -45.17 32.13 16.73
N GLU A 868 -45.15 31.19 17.66
CA GLU A 868 -44.26 31.20 18.83
C GLU A 868 -42.78 31.05 18.41
N GLN A 869 -42.50 30.16 17.47
CA GLN A 869 -41.13 29.98 16.92
C GLN A 869 -40.67 31.21 16.15
N ALA A 870 -41.57 31.87 15.41
CA ALA A 870 -41.26 33.09 14.67
C ALA A 870 -40.90 34.25 15.61
N GLU A 871 -41.68 34.40 16.69
CA GLU A 871 -41.41 35.41 17.74
C GLU A 871 -40.07 35.11 18.45
N ARG A 872 -39.82 33.86 18.84
CA ARG A 872 -38.58 33.43 19.46
C ARG A 872 -37.38 33.69 18.56
N TRP A 873 -37.48 33.38 17.27
CA TRP A 873 -36.44 33.65 16.28
C TRP A 873 -36.18 35.17 16.08
N ALA A 874 -37.23 35.97 16.08
CA ALA A 874 -37.10 37.43 16.03
C ALA A 874 -36.40 37.97 17.27
N GLN A 875 -36.67 37.40 18.45
CA GLN A 875 -35.98 37.76 19.68
C GLN A 875 -34.49 37.38 19.62
N ILE A 876 -34.14 36.16 19.19
CA ILE A 876 -32.75 35.71 19.07
C ILE A 876 -31.97 36.62 18.11
N LYS A 877 -32.56 36.99 16.96
CA LYS A 877 -31.90 37.92 16.00
C LYS A 877 -31.64 39.30 16.65
N ARG A 878 -32.57 39.82 17.44
CA ARG A 878 -32.39 41.07 18.19
C ARG A 878 -31.28 40.95 19.24
N ASP A 879 -31.28 39.89 20.02
CA ASP A 879 -30.24 39.62 21.02
C ASP A 879 -28.85 39.41 20.40
N PHE A 880 -28.81 38.77 19.25
CA PHE A 880 -27.56 38.62 18.48
C PHE A 880 -26.99 39.97 17.99
N LEU A 881 -27.82 40.78 17.39
CA LEU A 881 -27.42 42.13 16.95
C LEU A 881 -27.02 43.03 18.14
N ARG A 882 -27.75 42.91 19.27
CA ARG A 882 -27.42 43.62 20.50
C ARG A 882 -26.06 43.17 21.07
N ASN A 883 -25.83 41.88 21.21
CA ASN A 883 -24.53 41.35 21.67
C ASN A 883 -23.39 41.75 20.75
N LYS A 884 -23.63 41.76 19.44
CA LYS A 884 -22.66 42.16 18.46
C LYS A 884 -22.35 43.65 18.56
N SER A 885 -23.37 44.51 18.72
CA SER A 885 -23.16 45.94 18.89
C SER A 885 -22.48 46.27 20.22
N MET A 886 -22.61 45.37 21.22
CA MET A 886 -21.90 45.44 22.50
C MET A 886 -20.46 44.97 22.44
N GLY A 887 -20.00 44.45 21.28
CA GLY A 887 -18.60 44.09 21.02
C GLY A 887 -18.09 42.81 21.68
N GLY A 888 -18.94 41.91 22.15
CA GLY A 888 -18.58 40.67 22.79
C GLY A 888 -17.85 40.84 24.13
N SER A 889 -17.05 39.85 24.56
CA SER A 889 -16.34 39.86 25.87
C SER A 889 -15.21 40.89 25.96
N ASP A 890 -14.72 41.44 24.83
CA ASP A 890 -13.58 42.33 24.73
C ASP A 890 -13.98 43.81 24.40
N ALA A 891 -15.26 44.13 24.58
CA ALA A 891 -15.77 45.39 24.15
C ALA A 891 -15.30 46.59 24.98
N ASP A 892 -14.78 47.55 24.28
CA ASP A 892 -14.53 48.91 24.78
C ASP A 892 -15.83 49.53 25.33
N VAL A 893 -15.69 50.33 26.39
CA VAL A 893 -16.79 50.98 27.09
C VAL A 893 -17.65 51.84 26.14
N GLY A 894 -17.06 52.33 25.03
CA GLY A 894 -17.74 53.05 23.96
C GLY A 894 -18.79 52.21 23.21
N GLY A 895 -18.51 50.94 22.90
CA GLY A 895 -19.44 50.03 22.24
C GLY A 895 -20.70 49.75 23.09
N ARG A 896 -20.54 49.58 24.40
CA ARG A 896 -21.67 49.38 25.36
C ARG A 896 -22.59 50.58 25.42
N LEU A 897 -22.03 51.77 25.34
CA LEU A 897 -22.79 53.03 25.38
C LEU A 897 -23.62 53.24 24.12
N VAL A 898 -23.05 52.90 22.93
CA VAL A 898 -23.78 52.95 21.65
C VAL A 898 -24.93 51.93 21.62
N ALA A 899 -24.77 50.73 22.24
CA ALA A 899 -25.83 49.74 22.30
C ALA A 899 -27.00 50.20 23.21
N GLN A 900 -26.69 50.77 24.36
CA GLN A 900 -27.72 51.30 25.26
C GLN A 900 -28.46 52.49 24.63
N LEU A 901 -27.80 53.36 23.88
CA LEU A 901 -28.41 54.38 23.09
C LEU A 901 -29.36 53.88 22.01
N ASN A 902 -28.95 52.78 21.31
CA ASN A 902 -29.82 52.17 20.32
C ASN A 902 -31.08 51.51 20.97
N ASP A 903 -30.95 50.84 22.13
CA ASP A 903 -32.10 50.30 22.88
C ASP A 903 -33.05 51.41 23.26
N LEU A 904 -32.55 52.57 23.68
CA LEU A 904 -33.37 53.76 24.02
C LEU A 904 -34.08 54.29 22.77
N VAL A 905 -33.40 54.33 21.61
CA VAL A 905 -34.01 54.80 20.33
C VAL A 905 -35.10 53.82 19.87
N GLU A 906 -34.90 52.49 20.03
CA GLU A 906 -35.96 51.53 19.69
C GLU A 906 -37.13 51.52 20.64
N SER A 907 -36.90 51.70 21.91
CA SER A 907 -37.97 51.89 22.90
C SER A 907 -38.82 53.12 22.61
N VAL A 908 -38.17 54.22 22.24
CA VAL A 908 -38.84 55.44 21.81
C VAL A 908 -39.61 55.29 20.48
N ARG A 909 -39.04 54.51 19.51
CA ARG A 909 -39.72 54.15 18.23
C ARG A 909 -40.91 53.24 18.48
N GLY A 910 -40.82 52.31 19.44
CA GLY A 910 -41.92 51.43 19.82
C GLY A 910 -43.13 52.21 20.38
N LEU A 911 -42.85 53.23 21.16
CA LEU A 911 -43.88 54.17 21.68
C LEU A 911 -44.53 55.05 20.58
N ALA A 912 -43.81 55.30 19.50
CA ALA A 912 -44.32 56.12 18.38
C ALA A 912 -45.23 55.31 17.40
N ARG A 913 -45.42 54.01 17.61
CA ARG A 913 -46.23 53.13 16.71
C ARG A 913 -47.68 52.97 17.14
N GLU A 914 -48.15 53.46 18.29
CA GLU A 914 -49.59 53.50 18.63
C GLU A 914 -50.22 54.79 18.12
N PRO A 915 -51.27 54.76 17.29
CA PRO A 915 -51.91 55.95 16.75
C PRO A 915 -52.98 56.47 17.72
N GLN A 916 -52.64 57.42 18.59
CA GLN A 916 -53.60 58.29 19.20
C GLN A 916 -53.12 59.75 19.07
N PRO A 917 -54.00 60.68 18.79
CA PRO A 917 -53.64 62.08 18.53
C PRO A 917 -53.30 62.78 19.87
N VAL A 918 -52.03 63.07 20.08
CA VAL A 918 -51.56 63.84 21.24
C VAL A 918 -50.93 65.12 20.77
N GLN A 919 -51.40 66.21 21.39
CA GLN A 919 -50.86 67.54 21.25
C GLN A 919 -49.34 67.60 21.52
N PRO A 920 -48.60 68.56 20.94
CA PRO A 920 -47.12 68.54 21.05
C PRO A 920 -46.70 68.84 22.50
N ALA A 921 -46.06 67.76 23.10
CA ALA A 921 -45.47 67.88 24.44
C ALA A 921 -43.93 68.05 24.28
N PRO A 922 -43.25 68.50 25.31
CA PRO A 922 -42.06 69.32 25.31
C PRO A 922 -40.74 68.58 24.95
N TRP A 923 -40.67 68.14 23.74
CA TRP A 923 -39.43 67.56 23.20
C TRP A 923 -38.30 68.56 23.12
N ASP A 924 -38.58 69.84 22.92
CA ASP A 924 -37.59 70.89 22.86
C ASP A 924 -36.89 71.14 24.21
N GLU A 925 -37.60 70.96 25.34
CA GLU A 925 -36.99 71.06 26.66
C GLU A 925 -36.09 69.83 26.99
N LEU A 926 -36.47 68.61 26.58
CA LEU A 926 -35.66 67.42 26.78
C LEU A 926 -34.37 67.42 25.91
N LEU A 927 -34.49 67.91 24.69
CA LEU A 927 -33.34 68.16 23.78
C LEU A 927 -32.45 69.30 24.29
N ALA A 928 -32.99 70.31 24.90
CA ALA A 928 -32.20 71.33 25.53
C ALA A 928 -31.48 70.87 26.80
N GLY A 929 -32.10 70.00 27.60
CA GLY A 929 -31.49 69.39 28.76
C GLY A 929 -30.32 68.38 28.36
N LEU A 930 -30.53 67.64 27.30
CA LEU A 930 -29.48 66.73 26.77
C LEU A 930 -28.28 67.49 26.15
N ARG A 931 -28.53 68.69 25.57
CA ARG A 931 -27.47 69.55 25.10
C ARG A 931 -26.69 70.21 26.23
N GLN A 932 -27.31 70.42 27.42
CA GLN A 932 -26.59 70.95 28.58
C GLN A 932 -25.73 69.85 29.28
N LEU A 933 -26.13 68.61 29.24
CA LEU A 933 -25.34 67.50 29.78
C LEU A 933 -23.97 67.27 29.06
N GLY A 934 -23.87 67.69 27.81
CA GLY A 934 -22.61 67.64 27.06
C GLY A 934 -21.60 68.76 27.42
N GLN A 935 -21.92 69.64 28.35
CA GLN A 935 -21.08 70.83 28.76
C GLN A 935 -20.74 70.89 30.26
N GLY A 936 -20.54 69.67 30.91
CA GLY A 936 -19.96 69.55 32.25
C GLY A 936 -20.80 70.34 33.35
N ALA A 937 -21.95 69.80 33.73
CA ALA A 937 -22.82 70.44 34.71
C ALA A 937 -22.97 69.63 36.03
N PRO A 938 -23.20 70.35 37.13
CA PRO A 938 -23.54 69.77 38.43
C PRO A 938 -24.93 69.17 38.48
N ALA A 939 -25.25 68.36 39.50
CA ALA A 939 -26.42 67.57 39.70
C ALA A 939 -27.72 68.27 39.31
N LEU A 940 -28.47 67.76 38.34
CA LEU A 940 -29.82 68.21 37.97
C LEU A 940 -30.84 67.53 38.87
N ASN A 941 -31.50 68.29 39.74
CA ASN A 941 -32.80 67.93 40.32
C ASN A 941 -33.88 68.32 39.32
N VAL A 942 -34.46 67.33 38.62
CA VAL A 942 -35.59 67.58 37.73
C VAL A 942 -36.91 67.28 38.51
N GLU A 943 -37.61 68.30 38.98
CA GLU A 943 -39.02 68.17 39.41
C GLU A 943 -39.90 68.22 38.17
N VAL A 944 -40.41 67.04 37.74
CA VAL A 944 -41.36 66.95 36.61
C VAL A 944 -42.78 67.02 37.16
N THR A 945 -43.43 68.17 37.04
CA THR A 945 -44.85 68.31 37.20
C THR A 945 -45.55 68.13 35.85
N ALA A 946 -46.03 66.89 35.56
CA ALA A 946 -46.88 66.67 34.41
C ALA A 946 -48.20 66.00 34.82
N PRO A 947 -49.33 66.24 34.14
CA PRO A 947 -50.62 65.69 34.48
C PRO A 947 -50.60 64.17 34.09
N ALA A 948 -51.13 63.34 34.99
CA ALA A 948 -51.13 61.92 35.04
C ALA A 948 -51.75 61.25 33.81
N GLN A 949 -50.87 60.58 32.98
CA GLN A 949 -51.29 59.40 32.29
C GLN A 949 -50.39 58.22 32.75
N PRO A 950 -51.00 57.08 33.18
CA PRO A 950 -50.23 56.03 33.91
C PRO A 950 -49.09 55.34 33.15
N GLY A 951 -48.99 55.46 31.82
CA GLY A 951 -47.96 54.83 31.02
C GLY A 951 -46.69 55.67 30.78
N VAL A 952 -46.84 56.98 30.66
CA VAL A 952 -45.74 57.94 30.36
C VAL A 952 -44.89 58.18 31.60
N GLN A 953 -45.53 58.20 32.79
CA GLN A 953 -44.81 58.43 34.03
C GLN A 953 -43.91 57.26 34.41
N GLN A 954 -44.36 56.06 34.14
CA GLN A 954 -43.58 54.84 34.36
C GLN A 954 -42.36 54.73 33.43
N VAL A 955 -42.49 55.23 32.19
CA VAL A 955 -41.35 55.23 31.21
C VAL A 955 -40.37 56.35 31.60
N LEU A 956 -40.86 57.50 32.06
CA LEU A 956 -39.99 58.60 32.50
C LEU A 956 -39.26 58.27 33.80
N GLU A 957 -39.94 57.56 34.74
CA GLU A 957 -39.31 57.05 35.96
C GLU A 957 -38.28 55.94 35.66
N SER A 958 -38.56 55.05 34.67
CA SER A 958 -37.60 54.01 34.19
C SER A 958 -36.40 54.66 33.48
N LEU A 959 -36.63 55.74 32.73
CA LEU A 959 -35.62 56.51 32.03
C LEU A 959 -34.71 57.28 33.00
N ALA A 960 -35.32 57.87 33.99
CA ALA A 960 -34.61 58.57 35.04
C ALA A 960 -33.80 57.65 35.94
N ALA A 961 -34.34 56.46 36.26
CA ALA A 961 -33.62 55.42 36.99
C ALA A 961 -32.46 54.87 36.12
N CYS A 962 -32.65 54.63 34.85
CA CYS A 962 -31.59 54.16 33.92
C CYS A 962 -30.48 55.21 33.76
N LEU A 963 -30.81 56.47 33.65
CA LEU A 963 -29.84 57.56 33.61
C LEU A 963 -29.06 57.74 34.91
N GLN A 964 -29.76 57.57 36.07
CA GLN A 964 -29.15 57.74 37.37
C GLN A 964 -28.33 56.55 37.85
N ASP A 965 -28.81 55.32 37.60
CA ASP A 965 -28.20 54.09 38.11
C ASP A 965 -27.16 53.49 37.12
N SER A 966 -27.30 53.73 35.85
CA SER A 966 -26.42 53.11 34.83
C SER A 966 -25.52 54.16 34.09
N PHE A 967 -26.06 55.32 33.77
CA PHE A 967 -25.34 56.30 32.89
C PHE A 967 -24.38 57.20 33.67
N LEU A 968 -24.77 57.70 34.85
CA LEU A 968 -23.92 58.51 35.72
C LEU A 968 -22.71 57.74 36.26
N PRO A 969 -22.84 56.48 36.74
CA PRO A 969 -21.66 55.68 37.10
C PRO A 969 -20.73 55.38 35.92
N LEU A 970 -21.30 55.17 34.72
CA LEU A 970 -20.52 54.87 33.52
C LEU A 970 -19.67 56.08 33.06
N ILE A 971 -20.27 57.32 33.09
CA ILE A 971 -19.55 58.55 32.80
C ILE A 971 -18.41 58.77 33.81
N LYS A 972 -18.60 58.45 35.10
CA LYS A 972 -17.53 58.53 36.12
C LYS A 972 -16.42 57.48 35.89
N VAL A 973 -16.77 56.30 35.38
CA VAL A 973 -15.77 55.25 35.04
C VAL A 973 -15.00 55.67 33.75
N MET A 974 -15.70 56.25 32.76
CA MET A 974 -15.04 56.75 31.54
C MET A 974 -14.10 57.89 31.85
N ASP A 975 -14.51 58.86 32.68
CA ASP A 975 -13.68 59.98 33.08
C ASP A 975 -12.40 59.49 33.81
N ARG A 976 -12.54 58.51 34.70
CA ARG A 976 -11.37 57.81 35.31
C ARG A 976 -10.49 57.07 34.33
N LYS A 977 -11.10 56.41 33.34
CA LYS A 977 -10.32 55.66 32.31
C LYS A 977 -9.54 56.65 31.40
N ILE A 978 -10.17 57.76 31.00
CA ILE A 978 -9.49 58.80 30.20
C ILE A 978 -8.32 59.40 30.98
N ASP A 979 -8.50 59.65 32.29
CA ASP A 979 -7.46 60.16 33.17
C ASP A 979 -6.28 59.14 33.36
N VAL A 980 -6.58 57.84 33.40
CA VAL A 980 -5.59 56.75 33.47
C VAL A 980 -4.85 56.59 32.14
N ASP A 981 -5.59 56.66 31.01
CA ASP A 981 -5.01 56.54 29.66
C ASP A 981 -4.11 57.75 29.33
N LEU A 982 -4.50 58.96 29.73
CA LEU A 982 -3.67 60.16 29.62
C LEU A 982 -2.37 60.04 30.49
N ARG A 983 -2.47 59.56 31.70
CA ARG A 983 -1.31 59.34 32.54
C ARG A 983 -0.41 58.23 32.01
N THR A 984 -0.99 57.19 31.42
CA THR A 984 -0.23 56.09 30.80
C THR A 984 0.47 56.57 29.52
N HIS A 985 -0.21 57.38 28.70
CA HIS A 985 0.35 57.96 27.51
C HIS A 985 1.51 58.93 27.83
N ASN A 986 1.35 59.76 28.86
CA ASN A 986 2.38 60.65 29.34
C ASN A 986 3.62 59.89 29.89
N ARG A 987 3.40 58.78 30.60
CA ARG A 987 4.49 57.89 31.03
C ARG A 987 5.20 57.18 29.88
N ILE A 988 4.48 56.74 28.86
CA ILE A 988 5.07 56.14 27.65
C ILE A 988 5.91 57.17 26.91
N ASN A 989 5.45 58.39 26.78
CA ASN A 989 6.21 59.49 26.18
C ASN A 989 7.45 59.83 26.98
N GLU A 990 7.39 59.82 28.33
CA GLU A 990 8.53 60.01 29.19
C GLU A 990 9.55 58.84 29.11
N ILE A 991 9.08 57.60 28.99
CA ILE A 991 9.95 56.44 28.77
C ILE A 991 10.60 56.51 27.39
N SER A 992 9.83 56.86 26.34
CA SER A 992 10.35 57.05 24.98
C SER A 992 11.43 58.14 24.93
N SER A 993 11.17 59.27 25.58
CA SER A 993 12.16 60.35 25.67
C SER A 993 13.44 59.96 26.40
N ARG A 994 13.32 59.14 27.47
CA ARG A 994 14.51 58.62 28.19
C ARG A 994 15.25 57.52 27.39
N LEU A 995 14.53 56.72 26.58
CA LEU A 995 15.17 55.80 25.66
C LEU A 995 15.92 56.48 24.54
N ASP A 996 15.35 57.57 23.98
CA ASP A 996 16.05 58.41 23.01
C ASP A 996 17.27 59.13 23.57
N GLU A 997 17.23 59.55 24.85
CA GLU A 997 18.36 60.12 25.56
C GLU A 997 19.45 59.09 25.86
N LEU A 998 19.08 57.86 26.25
CA LEU A 998 19.98 56.69 26.37
C LEU A 998 20.56 56.26 25.02
N GLY A 999 19.77 56.31 23.93
CA GLY A 999 20.24 56.06 22.56
C GLY A 999 21.31 57.06 22.11
N ARG A 1000 21.15 58.38 22.47
CA ARG A 1000 22.14 59.40 22.19
C ARG A 1000 23.40 59.27 23.07
N LEU A 1001 23.27 58.83 24.33
CA LEU A 1001 24.41 58.58 25.21
C LEU A 1001 25.19 57.30 24.85
N LEU A 1002 24.55 56.30 24.27
CA LEU A 1002 25.21 55.05 23.79
C LEU A 1002 25.70 55.14 22.34
N GLY A 1003 25.27 56.18 21.59
CA GLY A 1003 25.62 56.42 20.18
C GLY A 1003 26.81 57.40 19.97
N GLY A 1004 27.62 57.63 20.98
CA GLY A 1004 28.82 58.44 20.93
C GLY A 1004 29.90 57.91 20.00
N GLU A 1005 30.17 58.65 18.93
CA GLU A 1005 31.39 58.65 18.10
C GLU A 1005 31.72 57.35 17.31
N GLN A 1006 31.18 57.23 16.14
CA GLN A 1006 31.91 56.65 15.01
C GLN A 1006 32.22 57.75 13.97
N ARG A 1007 33.52 58.11 13.87
CA ARG A 1007 34.09 58.89 12.76
C ARG A 1007 34.02 58.05 11.47
N PRO A 1008 33.71 58.69 10.31
CA PRO A 1008 33.77 58.02 9.03
C PRO A 1008 35.23 57.76 8.64
N LEU A 1009 35.52 56.54 8.26
CA LEU A 1009 36.74 56.18 7.55
C LEU A 1009 36.50 56.47 6.06
N GLU A 1010 37.37 57.40 5.56
CA GLU A 1010 37.49 57.72 4.15
C GLU A 1010 37.88 56.50 3.32
N ASN A 1011 37.23 56.39 2.15
CA ASN A 1011 37.65 55.57 1.04
C ASN A 1011 39.04 55.95 0.53
N ASP A 1012 39.88 54.92 0.35
CA ASP A 1012 40.89 54.94 -0.73
C ASP A 1012 40.89 53.56 -1.41
N GLN A 1013 40.62 53.64 -2.71
CA GLN A 1013 40.92 52.62 -3.71
C GLN A 1013 42.44 52.65 -4.04
N PRO A 1014 43.01 51.62 -4.69
CA PRO A 1014 42.52 51.09 -5.96
C PRO A 1014 42.02 49.63 -5.98
#